data_e8b0895b477b9809e833ff0537789701
#
_entry.id   e8b0895b477b9809e833ff0537789701
#
_cell.length_a   1.000
_cell.length_b   1.000
_cell.length_c   1.000
_cell.angle_alpha   90.00
_cell.angle_beta   90.00
_cell.angle_gamma   90.00
#
_symmetry.space_group_name_H-M   'P 1'
#
loop_
_entity.id
_entity.type
_entity.pdbx_description
1 polymer ?
#
loop_
_entity_poly.entity_id
_entity_poly.type
_entity_poly.pdbx_seq_one_letter_code
_entity_poly.pdbx_strand_id
1 'polypeptide(L)'
;MNDIGTLKLIEKQILWTSHWMIHNANNLRDKEDGIKVGGHQASSASLVSIMTALYFAALKPEDRVAVKPHAAPVFHAIQYLMGNQSLSNLKNFRGFGGAQSYPSRTKDVDDVDFSTGSVGLGVGITAFASLIQDFISAKKWGKNIVPGRMIALAGDAELDEGNIYETLQEGWKHDLQNCWWIIDYNRQSLDGVIREGLWRRIEGIFAEFGWDVVKLKYGVLQRAAFAEAGGKVLQKWIDECPNQLYSALTYKGGSAWRSRLLEDRGYNSAFRNLIQSRTDSELSELMENLGGHCIETLTEAFGSIDSKKPKCFLAYTVKGWGTPLAGHKDNHSGLMTNEQMVEWQTKMGVARGREWEPFATIETTPNISLFLRTRPFFSKGRRCLKSTEIKVPNVLPPSGREISSQAAFGKILFELSRENVGLAERIITISPDVTVSTGLSGWVNRKGIFSCSSETDLFADQSIPSAQKWALSPEGQHLELGIAEMNLFLALGAAGLSHSLFGERLIPIGTVYDPFVARGLDALNYACYQDARFMIIGTPSGVSLAPEGGAHQSIGTPLIGITQAGLTSFEPAFADELAVILEWSFNHMQAQTGGSVYLRLSTRVQEQPKQRSDKGFKANVIDGAYWWREPGPNCDLIIAYQGAVANEAIKAAGVIGTDRRDIGVLAVTSADRLHENWRSTQKFRANGDTEISAHIEKLMRSLPPHCRIITVIDGHPTTLSWLGSVGGHQTIPLGVDQFGQTGKISDLFRHFGIDAASIVDTVDNLTCGKRLCA
;
A
#
# COMPACT_ATOMS: atom_id res chain seq x y z
N MET A 1 0.89 28.93 -23.46
CA MET A 1 2.23 28.51 -23.88
C MET A 1 3.07 28.25 -22.63
N ASN A 2 3.72 27.08 -22.55
CA ASN A 2 4.67 26.82 -21.48
C ASN A 2 5.93 27.66 -21.79
N ASP A 3 6.27 28.56 -20.89
CA ASP A 3 7.51 29.34 -20.98
C ASP A 3 8.67 28.43 -20.55
N ILE A 4 9.40 27.88 -21.54
CA ILE A 4 10.54 27.00 -21.33
C ILE A 4 11.63 27.67 -20.49
N GLY A 5 11.86 28.98 -20.70
CA GLY A 5 12.83 29.73 -19.90
C GLY A 5 12.48 29.71 -18.41
N THR A 6 11.22 30.00 -18.09
CA THR A 6 10.71 29.95 -16.70
C THR A 6 10.80 28.52 -16.12
N LEU A 7 10.46 27.49 -16.90
CA LEU A 7 10.59 26.10 -16.43
C LEU A 7 12.03 25.71 -16.09
N LYS A 8 13.02 26.14 -16.89
CA LYS A 8 14.45 25.91 -16.61
C LYS A 8 14.93 26.63 -15.34
N LEU A 9 14.40 27.82 -15.05
CA LEU A 9 14.69 28.52 -13.79
C LEU A 9 14.10 27.78 -12.59
N ILE A 10 12.88 27.26 -12.71
CA ILE A 10 12.22 26.45 -11.68
C ILE A 10 12.98 25.14 -11.47
N GLU A 11 13.38 24.46 -12.54
CA GLU A 11 14.21 23.25 -12.50
C GLU A 11 15.50 23.46 -11.70
N LYS A 12 16.21 24.54 -12.01
CA LYS A 12 17.44 24.91 -11.30
C LYS A 12 17.18 25.16 -9.80
N GLN A 13 16.09 25.83 -9.46
CA GLN A 13 15.70 26.10 -8.08
C GLN A 13 15.33 24.80 -7.32
N ILE A 14 14.59 23.91 -7.96
CA ILE A 14 14.21 22.61 -7.37
C ILE A 14 15.46 21.75 -7.14
N LEU A 15 16.36 21.69 -8.12
CA LEU A 15 17.63 20.97 -8.01
C LEU A 15 18.43 21.49 -6.81
N TRP A 16 18.56 22.81 -6.66
CA TRP A 16 19.25 23.41 -5.53
C TRP A 16 18.56 23.08 -4.19
N THR A 17 17.28 23.40 -4.06
CA THR A 17 16.56 23.28 -2.79
C THR A 17 16.53 21.83 -2.29
N SER A 18 16.27 20.86 -3.16
CA SER A 18 16.25 19.44 -2.81
C SER A 18 17.60 18.93 -2.27
N HIS A 19 18.71 19.38 -2.89
CA HIS A 19 20.06 18.98 -2.48
C HIS A 19 20.56 19.72 -1.24
N TRP A 20 20.20 21.01 -1.11
CA TRP A 20 20.50 21.79 0.09
C TRP A 20 19.79 21.24 1.32
N MET A 21 18.54 20.81 1.18
CA MET A 21 17.79 20.15 2.25
C MET A 21 18.49 18.89 2.76
N ILE A 22 18.99 18.05 1.85
CA ILE A 22 19.75 16.84 2.21
C ILE A 22 21.08 17.21 2.86
N HIS A 23 21.80 18.20 2.31
CA HIS A 23 23.06 18.68 2.87
C HIS A 23 22.88 19.23 4.29
N ASN A 24 21.86 20.06 4.50
CA ASN A 24 21.53 20.61 5.81
C ASN A 24 21.26 19.48 6.83
N ALA A 25 20.47 18.49 6.47
CA ALA A 25 20.17 17.38 7.36
C ALA A 25 21.39 16.53 7.76
N ASN A 26 22.37 16.41 6.85
CA ASN A 26 23.54 15.57 7.10
C ASN A 26 24.75 16.32 7.70
N ASN A 27 24.92 17.60 7.37
CA ASN A 27 26.16 18.32 7.66
C ASN A 27 26.01 19.60 8.51
N LEU A 28 24.82 20.24 8.52
CA LEU A 28 24.62 21.54 9.19
C LEU A 28 23.74 21.44 10.42
N ARG A 29 22.74 20.57 10.42
CA ARG A 29 21.85 20.34 11.55
C ARG A 29 22.58 19.51 12.63
N ASP A 30 22.49 19.95 13.89
CA ASP A 30 23.01 19.18 15.01
C ASP A 30 22.41 17.79 15.08
N LYS A 31 23.25 16.81 15.34
CA LYS A 31 22.91 15.39 15.46
C LYS A 31 23.50 14.86 16.75
N GLU A 32 22.66 14.49 17.69
CA GLU A 32 23.07 13.97 19.01
C GLU A 32 23.79 12.62 18.89
N ASP A 33 23.39 11.80 17.93
CA ASP A 33 23.87 10.43 17.73
C ASP A 33 25.00 10.30 16.67
N GLY A 34 25.30 11.38 15.95
CA GLY A 34 26.29 11.38 14.87
C GLY A 34 25.96 10.51 13.66
N ILE A 35 24.75 9.91 13.60
CA ILE A 35 24.33 9.01 12.53
C ILE A 35 24.09 9.78 11.23
N LYS A 36 24.46 9.17 10.10
CA LYS A 36 24.15 9.68 8.76
C LYS A 36 22.64 9.71 8.53
N VAL A 37 22.07 10.88 8.21
CA VAL A 37 20.63 11.04 7.91
C VAL A 37 20.26 10.46 6.55
N GLY A 38 21.17 10.53 5.57
CA GLY A 38 20.96 10.05 4.19
C GLY A 38 20.14 11.01 3.33
N GLY A 39 19.53 10.53 2.25
CA GLY A 39 18.65 11.35 1.41
C GLY A 39 18.79 11.20 -0.11
N HIS A 40 19.62 10.29 -0.65
CA HIS A 40 19.69 9.90 -2.07
C HIS A 40 19.83 11.06 -3.07
N GLN A 41 20.85 11.93 -2.90
CA GLN A 41 21.08 13.11 -3.76
C GLN A 41 21.06 12.76 -5.27
N ALA A 42 21.79 11.74 -5.68
CA ALA A 42 21.90 11.39 -7.09
C ALA A 42 20.58 10.86 -7.69
N SER A 43 19.81 10.06 -6.93
CA SER A 43 18.49 9.59 -7.38
C SER A 43 17.45 10.70 -7.40
N SER A 44 17.56 11.69 -6.52
CA SER A 44 16.73 12.90 -6.57
C SER A 44 17.05 13.71 -7.83
N ALA A 45 18.34 13.95 -8.11
CA ALA A 45 18.79 14.74 -9.25
C ALA A 45 18.29 14.20 -10.61
N SER A 46 18.23 12.87 -10.78
CA SER A 46 17.76 12.28 -12.05
C SER A 46 16.30 12.59 -12.38
N LEU A 47 15.47 12.90 -11.37
CA LEU A 47 14.04 13.17 -11.57
C LEU A 47 13.67 14.66 -11.61
N VAL A 48 14.59 15.57 -11.36
CA VAL A 48 14.27 17.02 -11.27
C VAL A 48 13.62 17.53 -12.54
N SER A 49 14.19 17.27 -13.71
CA SER A 49 13.65 17.72 -15.01
C SER A 49 12.28 17.12 -15.30
N ILE A 50 12.14 15.81 -15.07
CA ILE A 50 10.88 15.07 -15.26
C ILE A 50 9.79 15.66 -14.36
N MET A 51 10.06 15.83 -13.07
CA MET A 51 9.08 16.36 -12.12
C MET A 51 8.79 17.84 -12.39
N THR A 52 9.77 18.64 -12.81
CA THR A 52 9.52 20.02 -13.19
C THR A 52 8.56 20.11 -14.38
N ALA A 53 8.83 19.38 -15.47
CA ALA A 53 7.93 19.35 -16.62
C ALA A 53 6.54 18.80 -16.27
N LEU A 54 6.48 17.74 -15.45
CA LEU A 54 5.24 17.13 -15.01
C LEU A 54 4.37 18.11 -14.19
N TYR A 55 4.89 18.62 -13.08
CA TYR A 55 4.13 19.43 -12.13
C TYR A 55 3.77 20.83 -12.65
N PHE A 56 4.63 21.45 -13.44
CA PHE A 56 4.45 22.82 -13.87
C PHE A 56 3.94 22.99 -15.31
N ALA A 57 3.97 21.94 -16.13
CA ALA A 57 3.53 22.02 -17.51
C ALA A 57 2.45 21.02 -17.92
N ALA A 58 2.37 19.84 -17.26
CA ALA A 58 1.52 18.75 -17.74
C ALA A 58 0.34 18.39 -16.85
N LEU A 59 0.52 18.43 -15.52
CA LEU A 59 -0.51 17.98 -14.56
C LEU A 59 -1.73 18.90 -14.55
N LYS A 60 -2.91 18.26 -14.38
CA LYS A 60 -4.20 18.86 -14.15
C LYS A 60 -4.64 18.63 -12.70
N PRO A 61 -5.60 19.40 -12.16
CA PRO A 61 -6.08 19.26 -10.79
C PRO A 61 -6.61 17.87 -10.45
N GLU A 62 -7.13 17.16 -11.44
CA GLU A 62 -7.74 15.84 -11.32
C GLU A 62 -6.70 14.72 -11.27
N ASP A 63 -5.48 14.95 -11.78
CA ASP A 63 -4.42 13.94 -11.83
C ASP A 63 -3.94 13.55 -10.43
N ARG A 64 -3.50 12.33 -10.25
CA ARG A 64 -2.92 11.80 -9.01
C ARG A 64 -1.54 11.23 -9.28
N VAL A 65 -0.59 11.47 -8.37
CA VAL A 65 0.82 11.12 -8.58
C VAL A 65 1.35 10.26 -7.43
N ALA A 66 1.87 9.10 -7.75
CA ALA A 66 2.74 8.31 -6.87
C ALA A 66 4.19 8.71 -7.15
N VAL A 67 4.80 9.39 -6.21
CA VAL A 67 6.17 9.89 -6.36
C VAL A 67 7.17 8.77 -6.03
N LYS A 68 8.17 8.53 -6.90
CA LYS A 68 9.28 7.62 -6.62
C LYS A 68 9.86 7.91 -5.23
N PRO A 69 10.02 6.90 -4.34
CA PRO A 69 10.46 7.12 -2.97
C PRO A 69 11.71 8.00 -2.84
N HIS A 70 12.74 7.70 -3.63
CA HIS A 70 14.01 8.42 -3.59
C HIS A 70 13.95 9.86 -4.16
N ALA A 71 12.83 10.26 -4.76
CA ALA A 71 12.60 11.64 -5.22
C ALA A 71 11.79 12.48 -4.22
N ALA A 72 11.54 12.00 -3.00
CA ALA A 72 10.87 12.78 -1.96
C ALA A 72 11.48 14.17 -1.76
N PRO A 73 12.82 14.38 -1.75
CA PRO A 73 13.40 15.71 -1.66
C PRO A 73 12.96 16.65 -2.77
N VAL A 74 12.84 16.15 -4.00
CA VAL A 74 12.35 16.93 -5.16
C VAL A 74 10.88 17.31 -4.97
N PHE A 75 10.07 16.36 -4.52
CA PHE A 75 8.66 16.58 -4.22
C PHE A 75 8.48 17.66 -3.12
N HIS A 76 9.18 17.55 -2.00
CA HIS A 76 9.12 18.56 -0.92
C HIS A 76 9.60 19.93 -1.38
N ALA A 77 10.63 20.00 -2.25
CA ALA A 77 11.09 21.26 -2.84
C ALA A 77 10.00 21.90 -3.74
N ILE A 78 9.30 21.09 -4.55
CA ILE A 78 8.17 21.57 -5.38
C ILE A 78 7.06 22.10 -4.47
N GLN A 79 6.66 21.35 -3.44
CA GLN A 79 5.61 21.75 -2.51
C GLN A 79 5.97 23.02 -1.73
N TYR A 80 7.25 23.19 -1.38
CA TYR A 80 7.75 24.41 -0.77
C TYR A 80 7.61 25.63 -1.70
N LEU A 81 7.99 25.50 -2.97
CA LEU A 81 7.82 26.55 -3.96
C LEU A 81 6.36 26.94 -4.17
N MET A 82 5.45 26.00 -3.99
CA MET A 82 4.01 26.21 -4.11
C MET A 82 3.34 26.66 -2.81
N GLY A 83 4.09 26.75 -1.70
CA GLY A 83 3.57 27.19 -0.39
C GLY A 83 2.83 26.11 0.39
N ASN A 84 2.85 24.85 -0.05
CA ASN A 84 2.22 23.73 0.63
C ASN A 84 3.13 23.08 1.68
N GLN A 85 4.43 23.38 1.67
CA GLN A 85 5.41 22.92 2.64
C GLN A 85 6.09 24.11 3.32
N SER A 86 6.43 23.95 4.62
CA SER A 86 7.09 25.01 5.38
C SER A 86 8.62 24.90 5.33
N LEU A 87 9.29 26.03 5.45
CA LEU A 87 10.75 26.08 5.56
C LEU A 87 11.24 25.31 6.82
N SER A 88 10.50 25.38 7.93
CA SER A 88 10.89 24.67 9.14
C SER A 88 10.89 23.16 8.94
N ASN A 89 9.91 22.62 8.21
CA ASN A 89 9.85 21.20 7.91
C ASN A 89 10.96 20.77 6.94
N LEU A 90 11.30 21.60 5.94
CA LEU A 90 12.44 21.33 5.05
C LEU A 90 13.77 21.29 5.84
N LYS A 91 14.00 22.26 6.71
CA LYS A 91 15.18 22.28 7.59
C LYS A 91 15.24 21.05 8.51
N ASN A 92 14.06 20.56 8.92
CA ASN A 92 13.94 19.35 9.73
C ASN A 92 13.68 18.08 8.89
N PHE A 93 14.10 18.05 7.63
CA PHE A 93 13.97 16.85 6.77
C PHE A 93 14.51 15.60 7.46
N ARG A 94 13.72 14.52 7.47
CA ARG A 94 14.00 13.25 8.19
C ARG A 94 14.20 13.43 9.71
N GLY A 95 13.73 14.51 10.30
CA GLY A 95 13.63 14.70 11.73
C GLY A 95 12.19 14.54 12.22
N PHE A 96 12.00 14.35 13.52
CA PHE A 96 10.67 14.20 14.11
C PHE A 96 9.82 15.45 13.84
N GLY A 97 8.64 15.28 13.25
CA GLY A 97 7.75 16.39 12.87
C GLY A 97 8.18 17.18 11.63
N GLY A 98 9.28 16.81 10.98
CA GLY A 98 9.75 17.40 9.72
C GLY A 98 9.23 16.69 8.46
N ALA A 99 9.70 17.13 7.30
CA ALA A 99 9.40 16.50 6.02
C ALA A 99 9.90 15.04 6.02
N GLN A 100 9.04 14.12 5.58
CA GLN A 100 9.30 12.69 5.67
C GLN A 100 10.36 12.21 4.68
N SER A 101 10.98 11.08 4.99
CA SER A 101 11.94 10.40 4.10
C SER A 101 11.37 10.06 2.74
N TYR A 102 10.11 9.67 2.73
CA TYR A 102 9.30 9.29 1.58
C TYR A 102 7.92 9.90 1.72
N PRO A 103 7.27 10.33 0.63
CA PRO A 103 5.97 10.99 0.68
C PRO A 103 4.93 10.19 1.48
N SER A 104 4.31 10.81 2.45
CA SER A 104 3.34 10.18 3.34
C SER A 104 2.05 10.99 3.46
N ARG A 105 0.91 10.37 3.10
CA ARG A 105 -0.41 10.99 3.21
C ARG A 105 -0.80 11.38 4.64
N THR A 106 -0.29 10.63 5.62
CA THR A 106 -0.69 10.76 7.03
C THR A 106 0.32 11.50 7.89
N LYS A 107 1.56 11.68 7.41
CA LYS A 107 2.66 12.27 8.20
C LYS A 107 3.17 13.58 7.63
N ASP A 108 3.13 13.75 6.30
CA ASP A 108 3.50 15.01 5.68
C ASP A 108 2.35 16.02 5.74
N VAL A 109 2.71 17.29 5.74
CA VAL A 109 1.76 18.40 5.54
C VAL A 109 1.49 18.67 4.08
N ASP A 110 2.32 18.12 3.21
CA ASP A 110 2.22 18.19 1.75
C ASP A 110 0.96 17.51 1.23
N ASP A 111 0.57 17.86 0.02
CA ASP A 111 -0.59 17.26 -0.67
C ASP A 111 -0.19 15.96 -1.38
N VAL A 112 0.10 14.93 -0.59
CA VAL A 112 0.51 13.61 -1.06
C VAL A 112 -0.71 12.80 -1.53
N ASP A 113 -0.72 12.36 -2.79
CA ASP A 113 -1.79 11.52 -3.35
C ASP A 113 -1.69 10.06 -2.90
N PHE A 114 -0.49 9.49 -2.94
CA PHE A 114 -0.20 8.13 -2.50
C PHE A 114 1.05 8.12 -1.64
N SER A 115 0.99 7.44 -0.49
CA SER A 115 2.20 7.18 0.29
C SER A 115 3.09 6.19 -0.47
N THR A 116 4.38 6.51 -0.54
CA THR A 116 5.38 5.65 -1.17
C THR A 116 6.52 5.40 -0.20
N GLY A 117 7.37 4.41 -0.49
CA GLY A 117 8.46 4.01 0.40
C GLY A 117 8.90 2.60 0.10
N SER A 118 8.02 1.62 0.22
CA SER A 118 8.25 0.29 -0.34
C SER A 118 8.17 0.37 -1.86
N VAL A 119 9.22 -0.15 -2.49
CA VAL A 119 9.46 -0.06 -3.94
C VAL A 119 8.41 -0.90 -4.68
N GLY A 120 7.90 -0.41 -5.80
CA GLY A 120 6.89 -1.10 -6.63
C GLY A 120 5.42 -0.85 -6.21
N LEU A 121 5.14 -0.64 -4.92
CA LEU A 121 3.74 -0.46 -4.45
C LEU A 121 3.11 0.82 -5.00
N GLY A 122 3.89 1.93 -5.02
CA GLY A 122 3.43 3.20 -5.59
C GLY A 122 3.10 3.10 -7.08
N VAL A 123 3.79 2.21 -7.80
CA VAL A 123 3.52 1.94 -9.21
C VAL A 123 2.20 1.18 -9.36
N GLY A 124 2.07 0.04 -8.66
CA GLY A 124 0.89 -0.81 -8.76
C GLY A 124 -0.41 -0.13 -8.32
N ILE A 125 -0.39 0.63 -7.23
CA ILE A 125 -1.61 1.30 -6.74
C ILE A 125 -2.19 2.31 -7.73
N THR A 126 -1.37 2.93 -8.59
CA THR A 126 -1.87 3.86 -9.61
C THR A 126 -2.72 3.18 -10.67
N ALA A 127 -2.39 1.95 -11.05
CA ALA A 127 -3.20 1.16 -11.98
C ALA A 127 -4.58 0.84 -11.37
N PHE A 128 -4.59 0.37 -10.12
CA PHE A 128 -5.85 0.10 -9.43
C PHE A 128 -6.65 1.37 -9.13
N ALA A 129 -6.00 2.50 -8.83
CA ALA A 129 -6.70 3.77 -8.68
C ALA A 129 -7.36 4.23 -10.00
N SER A 130 -6.72 3.98 -11.15
CA SER A 130 -7.34 4.22 -12.45
C SER A 130 -8.57 3.33 -12.67
N LEU A 131 -8.48 2.04 -12.35
CA LEU A 131 -9.60 1.09 -12.46
C LEU A 131 -10.76 1.49 -11.52
N ILE A 132 -10.46 1.92 -10.29
CA ILE A 132 -11.48 2.41 -9.35
C ILE A 132 -12.12 3.71 -9.85
N GLN A 133 -11.36 4.61 -10.48
CA GLN A 133 -11.92 5.80 -11.14
C GLN A 133 -12.91 5.42 -12.26
N ASP A 134 -12.56 4.41 -13.08
CA ASP A 134 -13.43 3.92 -14.15
C ASP A 134 -14.69 3.26 -13.55
N PHE A 135 -14.56 2.50 -12.47
CA PHE A 135 -15.69 1.94 -11.72
C PHE A 135 -16.65 3.05 -11.24
N ILE A 136 -16.15 4.09 -10.58
CA ILE A 136 -16.97 5.21 -10.07
C ILE A 136 -17.65 5.94 -11.25
N SER A 137 -16.93 6.15 -12.34
CA SER A 137 -17.46 6.80 -13.55
C SER A 137 -18.57 5.99 -14.20
N ALA A 138 -18.42 4.67 -14.29
CA ALA A 138 -19.42 3.75 -14.83
C ALA A 138 -20.73 3.78 -14.02
N LYS A 139 -20.65 3.94 -12.69
CA LYS A 139 -21.81 4.09 -11.81
C LYS A 139 -22.49 5.46 -11.92
N LYS A 140 -21.91 6.40 -12.68
CA LYS A 140 -22.40 7.78 -12.83
C LYS A 140 -22.52 8.52 -11.51
N TRP A 141 -21.73 8.13 -10.52
CA TRP A 141 -21.55 8.86 -9.29
C TRP A 141 -20.61 10.06 -9.54
N GLY A 142 -20.75 11.09 -8.74
CA GLY A 142 -19.89 12.26 -8.89
C GLY A 142 -20.04 12.95 -10.25
N LYS A 143 -21.26 13.33 -10.65
CA LYS A 143 -21.59 13.97 -11.95
C LYS A 143 -20.66 15.12 -12.37
N ASN A 144 -19.88 15.68 -11.43
CA ASN A 144 -18.91 16.75 -11.64
C ASN A 144 -17.44 16.29 -11.55
N ILE A 145 -17.19 14.98 -11.44
CA ILE A 145 -15.81 14.46 -11.37
C ILE A 145 -15.27 14.35 -12.80
N VAL A 146 -14.24 15.12 -13.09
CA VAL A 146 -13.46 15.01 -14.32
C VAL A 146 -12.43 13.88 -14.08
N PRO A 147 -12.42 12.82 -14.90
CA PRO A 147 -11.42 11.77 -14.77
C PRO A 147 -10.01 12.32 -14.96
N GLY A 148 -9.12 12.05 -14.02
CA GLY A 148 -7.71 12.39 -14.08
C GLY A 148 -6.84 11.21 -14.48
N ARG A 149 -5.55 11.49 -14.69
CA ARG A 149 -4.54 10.44 -14.93
C ARG A 149 -3.98 9.98 -13.60
N MET A 150 -3.74 8.67 -13.50
CA MET A 150 -3.03 8.07 -12.38
C MET A 150 -1.58 7.86 -12.81
N ILE A 151 -0.67 8.60 -12.20
CA ILE A 151 0.72 8.74 -12.67
C ILE A 151 1.67 8.16 -11.62
N ALA A 152 2.54 7.24 -12.02
CA ALA A 152 3.63 6.76 -11.19
C ALA A 152 4.99 7.23 -11.73
N LEU A 153 5.85 7.69 -10.83
CA LEU A 153 7.27 7.89 -11.09
C LEU A 153 8.02 6.70 -10.52
N ALA A 154 8.71 5.93 -11.35
CA ALA A 154 9.44 4.74 -10.96
C ALA A 154 10.90 4.78 -11.41
N GLY A 155 11.78 4.05 -10.73
CA GLY A 155 13.13 3.79 -11.20
C GLY A 155 13.20 2.55 -12.10
N ASP A 156 14.22 2.46 -12.94
CA ASP A 156 14.47 1.26 -13.75
C ASP A 156 14.74 0.01 -12.91
N ALA A 157 15.43 0.15 -11.77
CA ALA A 157 15.63 -0.93 -10.80
C ALA A 157 14.36 -1.29 -10.02
N GLU A 158 13.37 -0.41 -9.94
CA GLU A 158 12.07 -0.67 -9.31
C GLU A 158 11.24 -1.70 -10.09
N LEU A 159 11.54 -1.86 -11.39
CA LEU A 159 10.93 -2.89 -12.22
C LEU A 159 11.38 -4.32 -11.89
N ASP A 160 12.28 -4.51 -10.94
CA ASP A 160 12.61 -5.85 -10.40
C ASP A 160 11.50 -6.40 -9.47
N GLU A 161 10.59 -5.53 -9.00
CA GLU A 161 9.48 -5.92 -8.13
C GLU A 161 8.40 -6.71 -8.89
N GLY A 162 8.11 -7.92 -8.39
CA GLY A 162 7.17 -8.85 -9.05
C GLY A 162 5.75 -8.31 -9.17
N ASN A 163 5.30 -7.52 -8.18
CA ASN A 163 3.96 -6.93 -8.19
C ASN A 163 3.70 -5.97 -9.38
N ILE A 164 4.75 -5.41 -9.99
CA ILE A 164 4.63 -4.56 -11.19
C ILE A 164 4.14 -5.41 -12.37
N TYR A 165 4.70 -6.61 -12.55
CA TYR A 165 4.30 -7.51 -13.64
C TYR A 165 2.92 -8.13 -13.38
N GLU A 166 2.60 -8.48 -12.14
CA GLU A 166 1.24 -8.87 -11.74
C GLU A 166 0.24 -7.77 -12.09
N THR A 167 0.58 -6.50 -11.79
CA THR A 167 -0.28 -5.33 -12.08
C THR A 167 -0.41 -5.07 -13.58
N LEU A 168 0.66 -5.25 -14.38
CA LEU A 168 0.58 -5.11 -15.85
C LEU A 168 -0.41 -6.11 -16.44
N GLN A 169 -0.34 -7.38 -16.01
CA GLN A 169 -1.25 -8.43 -16.46
C GLN A 169 -2.69 -8.13 -16.05
N GLU A 170 -2.88 -7.66 -14.82
CA GLU A 170 -4.22 -7.31 -14.33
C GLU A 170 -4.79 -6.09 -15.06
N GLY A 171 -3.96 -5.08 -15.30
CA GLY A 171 -4.35 -3.90 -16.07
C GLY A 171 -4.81 -4.23 -17.49
N TRP A 172 -4.16 -5.22 -18.14
CA TRP A 172 -4.57 -5.71 -19.44
C TRP A 172 -5.94 -6.42 -19.38
N LYS A 173 -6.18 -7.28 -18.37
CA LYS A 173 -7.46 -7.98 -18.20
C LYS A 173 -8.66 -7.04 -17.98
N HIS A 174 -8.41 -5.88 -17.37
CA HIS A 174 -9.45 -4.91 -17.03
C HIS A 174 -9.48 -3.68 -17.95
N ASP A 175 -8.86 -3.73 -19.12
CA ASP A 175 -8.82 -2.63 -20.09
C ASP A 175 -8.38 -1.31 -19.47
N LEU A 176 -7.28 -1.33 -18.71
CA LEU A 176 -6.75 -0.18 -17.96
C LEU A 176 -6.59 1.04 -18.88
N GLN A 177 -7.07 2.18 -18.43
CA GLN A 177 -6.98 3.47 -19.10
C GLN A 177 -6.40 4.53 -18.18
N ASN A 178 -6.07 5.72 -18.71
CA ASN A 178 -5.68 6.90 -17.93
C ASN A 178 -4.54 6.67 -16.90
N CYS A 179 -3.69 5.68 -17.14
CA CYS A 179 -2.56 5.35 -16.28
C CYS A 179 -1.24 5.67 -16.99
N TRP A 180 -0.35 6.41 -16.33
CA TRP A 180 0.96 6.78 -16.84
C TRP A 180 2.06 6.30 -15.90
N TRP A 181 3.01 5.52 -16.40
CA TRP A 181 4.21 5.18 -15.66
C TRP A 181 5.42 5.81 -16.32
N ILE A 182 6.13 6.66 -15.58
CA ILE A 182 7.32 7.38 -16.04
C ILE A 182 8.53 6.72 -15.41
N ILE A 183 9.29 6.00 -16.22
CA ILE A 183 10.45 5.24 -15.79
C ILE A 183 11.70 6.12 -15.91
N ASP A 184 12.30 6.46 -14.77
CA ASP A 184 13.61 7.07 -14.67
C ASP A 184 14.69 6.06 -15.09
N TYR A 185 14.99 6.00 -16.39
CA TYR A 185 15.95 5.08 -16.96
C TYR A 185 17.37 5.66 -16.87
N ASN A 186 17.91 5.68 -15.65
CA ASN A 186 19.25 6.21 -15.37
C ASN A 186 20.35 5.17 -15.53
N ARG A 187 20.02 3.92 -15.77
CA ARG A 187 20.92 2.79 -16.07
C ARG A 187 21.83 2.40 -14.90
N GLN A 188 21.44 2.75 -13.66
CA GLN A 188 22.20 2.42 -12.46
C GLN A 188 21.28 1.85 -11.38
N SER A 189 21.62 0.65 -10.88
CA SER A 189 20.97 0.02 -9.72
C SER A 189 21.98 -0.05 -8.59
N LEU A 190 21.58 0.38 -7.38
CA LEU A 190 22.50 0.51 -6.24
C LEU A 190 23.78 1.25 -6.68
N ASP A 191 24.94 0.66 -6.48
CA ASP A 191 26.25 1.17 -6.85
C ASP A 191 26.84 0.47 -8.09
N GLY A 192 25.96 0.05 -9.02
CA GLY A 192 26.34 -0.63 -10.25
C GLY A 192 25.61 -0.11 -11.48
N VAL A 193 26.20 -0.34 -12.64
CA VAL A 193 25.59 0.00 -13.93
C VAL A 193 24.87 -1.23 -14.47
N ILE A 194 23.63 -1.07 -14.92
CA ILE A 194 22.81 -2.15 -15.45
C ILE A 194 23.30 -2.66 -16.81
N ARG A 195 22.93 -3.91 -17.13
CA ARG A 195 23.25 -4.56 -18.40
C ARG A 195 22.62 -3.81 -19.58
N GLU A 196 23.36 -3.74 -20.71
CA GLU A 196 22.87 -3.15 -21.95
C GLU A 196 21.62 -3.87 -22.48
N GLY A 197 20.72 -3.09 -23.11
CA GLY A 197 19.54 -3.61 -23.78
C GLY A 197 18.34 -3.87 -22.88
N LEU A 198 18.41 -3.57 -21.57
CA LEU A 198 17.25 -3.69 -20.67
C LEU A 198 16.04 -2.88 -21.18
N TRP A 199 16.27 -1.70 -21.75
CA TRP A 199 15.19 -0.87 -22.29
C TRP A 199 14.34 -1.58 -23.36
N ARG A 200 14.94 -2.46 -24.19
CA ARG A 200 14.19 -3.24 -25.19
C ARG A 200 13.27 -4.27 -24.53
N ARG A 201 13.71 -4.84 -23.39
CA ARG A 201 12.88 -5.76 -22.63
C ARG A 201 11.70 -5.05 -21.98
N ILE A 202 11.97 -3.89 -21.39
CA ILE A 202 10.92 -3.04 -20.81
C ILE A 202 9.91 -2.66 -21.91
N GLU A 203 10.38 -2.10 -23.04
CA GLU A 203 9.52 -1.76 -24.17
C GLU A 203 8.66 -2.93 -24.65
N GLY A 204 9.26 -4.12 -24.81
CA GLY A 204 8.55 -5.32 -25.23
C GLY A 204 7.48 -5.74 -24.24
N ILE A 205 7.80 -5.82 -22.95
CA ILE A 205 6.85 -6.22 -21.91
C ILE A 205 5.65 -5.27 -21.86
N PHE A 206 5.87 -3.96 -21.82
CA PHE A 206 4.77 -2.99 -21.78
C PHE A 206 3.92 -3.03 -23.04
N ALA A 207 4.52 -3.16 -24.22
CA ALA A 207 3.80 -3.25 -25.49
C ALA A 207 2.93 -4.50 -25.56
N GLU A 208 3.40 -5.66 -25.08
CA GLU A 208 2.62 -6.92 -25.04
C GLU A 208 1.39 -6.80 -24.13
N PHE A 209 1.47 -6.00 -23.05
CA PHE A 209 0.31 -5.69 -22.20
C PHE A 209 -0.52 -4.49 -22.69
N GLY A 210 -0.37 -4.06 -23.93
CA GLY A 210 -1.22 -3.04 -24.56
C GLY A 210 -0.90 -1.60 -24.21
N TRP A 211 0.24 -1.34 -23.55
CA TRP A 211 0.70 0.01 -23.22
C TRP A 211 1.36 0.68 -24.41
N ASP A 212 1.09 1.98 -24.58
CA ASP A 212 1.86 2.79 -25.52
C ASP A 212 3.20 3.20 -24.86
N VAL A 213 4.32 2.82 -25.47
CA VAL A 213 5.66 3.13 -24.94
C VAL A 213 6.24 4.34 -25.66
N VAL A 214 6.51 5.39 -24.89
CA VAL A 214 7.10 6.65 -25.35
C VAL A 214 8.58 6.71 -24.95
N LYS A 215 9.49 6.59 -25.91
CA LYS A 215 10.94 6.64 -25.65
C LYS A 215 11.46 8.07 -25.64
N LEU A 216 11.93 8.55 -24.51
CA LEU A 216 12.55 9.86 -24.32
C LEU A 216 14.06 9.70 -24.21
N LYS A 217 14.72 9.36 -25.34
CA LYS A 217 16.16 9.07 -25.33
C LYS A 217 17.00 10.33 -25.57
N TYR A 218 16.61 11.16 -26.52
CA TYR A 218 17.42 12.31 -26.95
C TYR A 218 16.71 13.62 -26.65
N GLY A 219 17.45 14.58 -26.10
CA GLY A 219 17.00 15.96 -25.97
C GLY A 219 17.16 16.78 -27.24
N VAL A 220 16.73 18.04 -27.21
CA VAL A 220 16.73 18.92 -28.38
C VAL A 220 18.13 19.20 -28.89
N LEU A 221 19.15 19.33 -28.00
CA LEU A 221 20.53 19.56 -28.42
C LEU A 221 21.11 18.39 -29.18
N GLN A 222 20.86 17.16 -28.72
CA GLN A 222 21.27 15.94 -29.41
C GLN A 222 20.55 15.81 -30.75
N ARG A 223 19.24 16.03 -30.80
CA ARG A 223 18.46 15.98 -32.05
C ARG A 223 18.98 17.02 -33.07
N ALA A 224 19.33 18.23 -32.61
CA ALA A 224 19.90 19.25 -33.47
C ALA A 224 21.30 18.81 -34.00
N ALA A 225 22.18 18.32 -33.12
CA ALA A 225 23.51 17.85 -33.53
C ALA A 225 23.44 16.66 -34.51
N PHE A 226 22.46 15.80 -34.43
CA PHE A 226 22.23 14.66 -35.34
C PHE A 226 21.86 15.11 -36.77
N ALA A 227 21.34 16.32 -36.92
CA ALA A 227 21.04 16.92 -38.23
C ALA A 227 22.23 17.59 -38.88
N GLU A 228 23.29 17.85 -38.12
CA GLU A 228 24.55 18.43 -38.63
C GLU A 228 25.39 17.41 -39.44
N ALA A 229 26.37 17.91 -40.22
CA ALA A 229 27.34 17.05 -40.89
C ALA A 229 28.16 16.23 -39.87
N GLY A 230 28.15 14.90 -39.98
CA GLY A 230 28.75 13.98 -38.99
C GLY A 230 27.82 13.57 -37.86
N GLY A 231 26.63 14.18 -37.74
CA GLY A 231 25.69 13.94 -36.64
C GLY A 231 25.14 12.52 -36.60
N LYS A 232 24.96 11.86 -37.74
CA LYS A 232 24.55 10.45 -37.79
C LYS A 232 25.59 9.50 -37.20
N VAL A 233 26.87 9.85 -37.31
CA VAL A 233 27.96 9.09 -36.69
C VAL A 233 27.91 9.27 -35.15
N LEU A 234 27.63 10.49 -34.69
CA LEU A 234 27.42 10.76 -33.27
C LEU A 234 26.23 9.97 -32.71
N GLN A 235 25.09 10.00 -33.41
CA GLN A 235 23.90 9.25 -33.01
C GLN A 235 24.20 7.76 -32.86
N LYS A 236 24.83 7.17 -33.88
CA LYS A 236 25.21 5.76 -33.86
C LYS A 236 26.18 5.45 -32.72
N TRP A 237 27.16 6.32 -32.46
CA TRP A 237 28.10 6.15 -31.37
C TRP A 237 27.37 6.15 -29.99
N ILE A 238 26.46 7.08 -29.77
CA ILE A 238 25.65 7.16 -28.55
C ILE A 238 24.78 5.88 -28.38
N ASP A 239 24.22 5.35 -29.49
CA ASP A 239 23.41 4.16 -29.48
C ASP A 239 24.18 2.88 -29.15
N GLU A 240 25.44 2.83 -29.54
CA GLU A 240 26.37 1.71 -29.36
C GLU A 240 27.18 1.80 -28.07
N CYS A 241 27.22 2.99 -27.43
CA CYS A 241 28.03 3.22 -26.24
C CYS A 241 27.57 2.37 -25.04
N PRO A 242 28.49 1.58 -24.45
CA PRO A 242 28.15 0.86 -23.22
C PRO A 242 27.75 1.80 -22.10
N ASN A 243 26.73 1.39 -21.32
CA ASN A 243 26.21 2.18 -20.21
C ASN A 243 27.30 2.60 -19.21
N GLN A 244 28.22 1.68 -18.89
CA GLN A 244 29.31 1.94 -17.96
C GLN A 244 30.28 3.00 -18.52
N LEU A 245 30.60 2.95 -19.82
CA LEU A 245 31.45 3.94 -20.46
C LEU A 245 30.79 5.32 -20.50
N TYR A 246 29.46 5.33 -20.83
CA TYR A 246 28.70 6.59 -20.86
C TYR A 246 28.70 7.26 -19.47
N SER A 247 28.44 6.50 -18.41
CA SER A 247 28.49 7.00 -17.03
C SER A 247 29.87 7.52 -16.63
N ALA A 248 30.93 6.77 -16.94
CA ALA A 248 32.32 7.19 -16.65
C ALA A 248 32.73 8.47 -17.37
N LEU A 249 32.37 8.62 -18.65
CA LEU A 249 32.64 9.82 -19.43
C LEU A 249 31.84 11.03 -18.95
N THR A 250 30.58 10.82 -18.55
CA THR A 250 29.76 11.87 -17.91
C THR A 250 30.43 12.39 -16.65
N TYR A 251 30.90 11.49 -15.77
CA TYR A 251 31.61 11.89 -14.54
C TYR A 251 32.92 12.66 -14.82
N LYS A 252 33.67 12.28 -15.86
CA LYS A 252 34.93 12.93 -16.25
C LYS A 252 34.73 14.25 -16.97
N GLY A 253 33.58 14.47 -17.60
CA GLY A 253 33.23 15.73 -18.28
C GLY A 253 33.77 15.87 -19.72
N GLY A 254 33.65 17.07 -20.27
CA GLY A 254 33.78 17.37 -21.69
C GLY A 254 35.10 17.00 -22.34
N SER A 255 36.23 17.19 -21.67
CA SER A 255 37.55 16.80 -22.22
C SER A 255 37.67 15.29 -22.44
N ALA A 256 37.11 14.49 -21.53
CA ALA A 256 37.08 13.05 -21.65
C ALA A 256 36.10 12.60 -22.78
N TRP A 257 34.94 13.24 -22.89
CA TRP A 257 34.03 13.05 -24.01
C TRP A 257 34.72 13.33 -25.35
N ARG A 258 35.39 14.49 -25.48
CA ARG A 258 36.14 14.87 -26.69
C ARG A 258 37.18 13.83 -27.05
N SER A 259 38.04 13.47 -26.10
CA SER A 259 39.12 12.52 -26.33
C SER A 259 38.59 11.19 -26.84
N ARG A 260 37.58 10.66 -26.18
CA ARG A 260 36.99 9.35 -26.51
C ARG A 260 36.28 9.35 -27.87
N LEU A 261 35.47 10.38 -28.13
CA LEU A 261 34.73 10.48 -29.39
C LEU A 261 35.72 10.62 -30.60
N LEU A 262 36.78 11.39 -30.46
CA LEU A 262 37.81 11.53 -31.51
C LEU A 262 38.63 10.24 -31.67
N GLU A 263 38.95 9.54 -30.60
CA GLU A 263 39.61 8.23 -30.64
C GLU A 263 38.79 7.22 -31.43
N ASP A 264 37.53 7.10 -31.12
CA ASP A 264 36.65 6.06 -31.67
C ASP A 264 36.21 6.35 -33.12
N ARG A 265 35.95 7.62 -33.49
CA ARG A 265 35.34 8.00 -34.79
C ARG A 265 36.00 9.21 -35.48
N GLY A 266 37.07 9.73 -34.94
CA GLY A 266 37.76 10.93 -35.49
C GLY A 266 38.36 10.77 -36.88
N TYR A 267 38.39 9.56 -37.43
CA TYR A 267 38.76 9.33 -38.85
C TYR A 267 37.70 9.89 -39.82
N ASN A 268 36.46 10.08 -39.41
CA ASN A 268 35.44 10.77 -40.17
C ASN A 268 35.62 12.29 -40.03
N SER A 269 35.95 12.99 -41.11
CA SER A 269 36.26 14.42 -41.07
C SER A 269 35.07 15.28 -40.65
N ALA A 270 33.86 14.97 -41.12
CA ALA A 270 32.66 15.72 -40.73
C ALA A 270 32.35 15.53 -39.24
N PHE A 271 32.48 14.31 -38.73
CA PHE A 271 32.32 14.03 -37.30
C PHE A 271 33.39 14.72 -36.44
N ARG A 272 34.66 14.69 -36.90
CA ARG A 272 35.76 15.41 -36.23
C ARG A 272 35.45 16.90 -36.09
N ASN A 273 35.01 17.54 -37.18
CA ASN A 273 34.65 18.95 -37.17
C ASN A 273 33.47 19.22 -36.22
N LEU A 274 32.43 18.36 -36.20
CA LEU A 274 31.31 18.45 -35.30
C LEU A 274 31.77 18.47 -33.83
N ILE A 275 32.72 17.62 -33.46
CA ILE A 275 33.22 17.53 -32.07
C ILE A 275 34.18 18.68 -31.75
N GLN A 276 35.06 19.07 -32.69
CA GLN A 276 36.04 20.12 -32.45
C GLN A 276 35.46 21.54 -32.48
N SER A 277 34.31 21.75 -33.10
CA SER A 277 33.64 23.07 -33.14
C SER A 277 32.99 23.43 -31.78
N ARG A 278 32.85 22.50 -30.85
CA ARG A 278 32.24 22.68 -29.51
C ARG A 278 33.34 22.80 -28.46
N THR A 279 33.14 23.65 -27.47
CA THR A 279 33.95 23.68 -26.24
C THR A 279 33.68 22.41 -25.39
N ASP A 280 34.53 22.14 -24.40
CA ASP A 280 34.34 20.99 -23.51
C ASP A 280 33.03 21.12 -22.68
N SER A 281 32.67 22.36 -22.33
CA SER A 281 31.40 22.62 -21.63
C SER A 281 30.19 22.32 -22.51
N GLU A 282 30.18 22.80 -23.75
CA GLU A 282 29.12 22.55 -24.73
C GLU A 282 29.02 21.06 -25.09
N LEU A 283 30.15 20.35 -25.08
CA LEU A 283 30.17 18.92 -25.36
C LEU A 283 29.60 18.12 -24.16
N SER A 284 29.91 18.50 -22.91
CA SER A 284 29.25 17.92 -21.74
C SER A 284 27.73 18.14 -21.77
N GLU A 285 27.32 19.39 -22.02
CA GLU A 285 25.91 19.74 -22.11
C GLU A 285 25.18 18.94 -23.20
N LEU A 286 25.79 18.80 -24.37
CA LEU A 286 25.27 17.99 -25.48
C LEU A 286 25.09 16.52 -25.06
N MET A 287 26.13 15.93 -24.45
CA MET A 287 26.09 14.51 -24.08
C MET A 287 25.16 14.22 -22.91
N GLU A 288 24.97 15.16 -22.01
CA GLU A 288 24.03 15.05 -20.89
C GLU A 288 22.60 15.45 -21.26
N ASN A 289 22.36 16.03 -22.45
CA ASN A 289 21.03 16.43 -22.93
C ASN A 289 20.21 15.22 -23.39
N LEU A 290 19.98 14.29 -22.47
CA LEU A 290 19.10 13.15 -22.69
C LEU A 290 17.62 13.58 -22.63
N GLY A 291 16.71 12.79 -23.20
CA GLY A 291 15.30 13.13 -23.26
C GLY A 291 14.65 13.33 -21.89
N GLY A 292 15.10 12.59 -20.86
CA GLY A 292 14.63 12.74 -19.48
C GLY A 292 15.18 13.99 -18.75
N HIS A 293 16.16 14.71 -19.34
CA HIS A 293 16.71 15.96 -18.81
C HIS A 293 16.42 17.18 -19.71
N CYS A 294 15.64 16.99 -20.76
CA CYS A 294 15.31 18.07 -21.69
C CYS A 294 13.85 18.52 -21.47
N ILE A 295 13.68 19.68 -20.85
CA ILE A 295 12.36 20.26 -20.52
C ILE A 295 11.49 20.37 -21.76
N GLU A 296 12.06 20.78 -22.91
CA GLU A 296 11.34 20.88 -24.18
C GLU A 296 10.79 19.52 -24.63
N THR A 297 11.67 18.49 -24.63
CA THR A 297 11.29 17.12 -25.01
C THR A 297 10.23 16.53 -24.08
N LEU A 298 10.39 16.73 -22.78
CA LEU A 298 9.43 16.28 -21.77
C LEU A 298 8.07 16.97 -21.94
N THR A 299 8.08 18.30 -22.09
CA THR A 299 6.86 19.10 -22.26
C THR A 299 6.12 18.72 -23.55
N GLU A 300 6.87 18.52 -24.66
CA GLU A 300 6.32 18.03 -25.93
C GLU A 300 5.67 16.67 -25.75
N ALA A 301 6.37 15.71 -25.15
CA ALA A 301 5.88 14.36 -24.93
C ALA A 301 4.64 14.30 -24.05
N PHE A 302 4.61 15.02 -22.93
CA PHE A 302 3.47 15.03 -22.01
C PHE A 302 2.26 15.81 -22.59
N GLY A 303 2.49 16.75 -23.50
CA GLY A 303 1.44 17.56 -24.15
C GLY A 303 0.82 16.93 -25.39
N SER A 304 1.47 15.95 -26.03
CA SER A 304 1.07 15.39 -27.33
C SER A 304 0.10 14.20 -27.23
N ILE A 305 -0.40 13.87 -26.04
CA ILE A 305 -1.18 12.65 -25.80
C ILE A 305 -2.66 12.92 -25.88
N ASP A 306 -3.32 12.22 -26.80
CA ASP A 306 -4.76 12.30 -27.08
C ASP A 306 -5.52 10.99 -26.81
N SER A 307 -4.82 9.89 -26.50
CA SER A 307 -5.44 8.58 -26.26
C SER A 307 -5.56 8.25 -24.76
N LYS A 308 -6.60 7.49 -24.40
CA LYS A 308 -6.82 7.00 -23.05
C LYS A 308 -5.98 5.78 -22.68
N LYS A 309 -5.30 5.14 -23.66
CA LYS A 309 -4.46 3.97 -23.38
C LYS A 309 -3.42 4.26 -22.33
N PRO A 310 -3.04 3.29 -21.50
CA PRO A 310 -1.98 3.46 -20.52
C PRO A 310 -0.66 3.74 -21.23
N LYS A 311 0.20 4.58 -20.62
CA LYS A 311 1.47 5.05 -21.21
C LYS A 311 2.64 4.68 -20.34
N CYS A 312 3.68 4.12 -20.95
CA CYS A 312 4.99 3.97 -20.33
C CYS A 312 5.95 4.96 -20.97
N PHE A 313 6.41 5.95 -20.20
CA PHE A 313 7.46 6.86 -20.63
C PHE A 313 8.82 6.31 -20.20
N LEU A 314 9.62 5.88 -21.13
CA LEU A 314 11.00 5.45 -20.85
C LEU A 314 11.94 6.65 -20.98
N ALA A 315 12.18 7.34 -19.87
CA ALA A 315 12.93 8.57 -19.83
C ALA A 315 14.41 8.30 -19.52
N TYR A 316 15.27 8.49 -20.52
CA TYR A 316 16.72 8.36 -20.36
C TYR A 316 17.26 9.54 -19.55
N THR A 317 17.94 9.21 -18.45
CA THR A 317 18.51 10.18 -17.52
C THR A 317 19.96 9.83 -17.15
N VAL A 318 20.57 10.69 -16.35
CA VAL A 318 21.86 10.49 -15.68
C VAL A 318 21.63 10.57 -14.18
N LYS A 319 21.97 9.51 -13.46
CA LYS A 319 21.91 9.52 -12.01
C LYS A 319 22.91 10.54 -11.45
N GLY A 320 22.42 11.49 -10.66
CA GLY A 320 23.22 12.60 -10.17
C GLY A 320 23.33 13.80 -11.13
N TRP A 321 22.50 13.89 -12.17
CA TRP A 321 22.51 14.97 -13.14
C TRP A 321 22.58 16.37 -12.52
N GLY A 322 23.39 17.25 -13.10
CA GLY A 322 23.56 18.63 -12.64
C GLY A 322 24.34 18.79 -11.33
N THR A 323 24.82 17.71 -10.73
CA THR A 323 25.62 17.70 -9.48
C THR A 323 27.03 17.16 -9.72
N PRO A 324 27.97 17.36 -8.79
CA PRO A 324 29.30 16.73 -8.84
C PRO A 324 29.28 15.19 -8.79
N LEU A 325 28.14 14.56 -8.51
CA LEU A 325 27.97 13.11 -8.44
C LEU A 325 27.49 12.50 -9.77
N ALA A 326 27.29 13.31 -10.82
CA ALA A 326 26.70 12.86 -12.09
C ALA A 326 27.50 11.70 -12.71
N GLY A 327 26.82 10.57 -12.94
CA GLY A 327 27.41 9.40 -13.60
C GLY A 327 28.38 8.57 -12.77
N HIS A 328 28.75 8.97 -11.54
CA HIS A 328 29.61 8.16 -10.68
C HIS A 328 28.91 6.87 -10.26
N LYS A 329 29.61 5.72 -10.32
CA LYS A 329 28.98 4.42 -10.00
C LYS A 329 28.55 4.30 -8.54
N ASP A 330 29.30 4.89 -7.60
CA ASP A 330 29.07 4.78 -6.15
C ASP A 330 28.18 5.92 -5.62
N ASN A 331 27.31 6.49 -6.47
CA ASN A 331 26.48 7.65 -6.11
C ASN A 331 25.13 7.30 -5.47
N HIS A 332 24.78 6.01 -5.34
CA HIS A 332 23.46 5.62 -4.81
C HIS A 332 23.24 6.15 -3.38
N SER A 333 24.17 5.87 -2.48
CA SER A 333 24.15 6.36 -1.10
C SER A 333 25.15 7.49 -0.86
N GLY A 334 25.93 7.89 -1.89
CA GLY A 334 26.91 8.96 -1.82
C GLY A 334 26.25 10.32 -1.58
N LEU A 335 26.93 11.16 -0.78
CA LEU A 335 26.55 12.55 -0.56
C LEU A 335 27.71 13.43 -0.99
N MET A 336 27.39 14.62 -1.49
CA MET A 336 28.42 15.65 -1.75
C MET A 336 29.13 16.00 -0.46
N THR A 337 30.48 16.16 -0.53
CA THR A 337 31.28 16.69 0.58
C THR A 337 30.96 18.17 0.78
N ASN A 338 31.41 18.73 1.93
CA ASN A 338 31.23 20.17 2.20
C ASN A 338 31.92 21.02 1.12
N GLU A 339 33.10 20.63 0.68
CA GLU A 339 33.88 21.30 -0.36
C GLU A 339 33.13 21.26 -1.69
N GLN A 340 32.65 20.07 -2.11
CA GLN A 340 31.87 19.92 -3.33
C GLN A 340 30.60 20.77 -3.27
N MET A 341 29.95 20.85 -2.09
CA MET A 341 28.73 21.64 -1.94
C MET A 341 29.00 23.14 -2.05
N VAL A 342 30.10 23.65 -1.52
CA VAL A 342 30.50 25.07 -1.63
C VAL A 342 30.82 25.44 -3.08
N GLU A 343 31.60 24.60 -3.78
CA GLU A 343 31.90 24.81 -5.19
C GLU A 343 30.61 24.78 -6.04
N TRP A 344 29.75 23.81 -5.79
CA TRP A 344 28.50 23.67 -6.50
C TRP A 344 27.54 24.84 -6.21
N GLN A 345 27.51 25.37 -4.97
CA GLN A 345 26.76 26.57 -4.60
C GLN A 345 27.16 27.75 -5.47
N THR A 346 28.48 27.93 -5.66
CA THR A 346 29.03 28.99 -6.51
C THR A 346 28.59 28.80 -7.96
N LYS A 347 28.69 27.57 -8.50
CA LYS A 347 28.24 27.22 -9.87
C LYS A 347 26.73 27.45 -10.05
N MET A 348 25.94 27.16 -9.04
CA MET A 348 24.50 27.39 -9.03
C MET A 348 24.15 28.88 -8.89
N GLY A 349 25.10 29.75 -8.55
CA GLY A 349 24.88 31.16 -8.34
C GLY A 349 24.12 31.52 -7.08
N VAL A 350 24.11 30.65 -6.05
CA VAL A 350 23.39 30.88 -4.81
C VAL A 350 24.25 31.62 -3.80
N ALA A 351 23.83 32.80 -3.35
CA ALA A 351 24.58 33.61 -2.40
C ALA A 351 24.57 32.93 -1.00
N ARG A 352 25.72 33.01 -0.31
CA ARG A 352 25.85 32.54 1.07
C ARG A 352 24.89 33.29 2.01
N GLY A 353 24.23 32.54 2.90
CA GLY A 353 23.21 33.07 3.82
C GLY A 353 21.81 33.17 3.22
N ARG A 354 21.65 32.90 1.92
CA ARG A 354 20.38 32.94 1.20
C ARG A 354 19.98 31.58 0.58
N GLU A 355 20.56 30.50 1.06
CA GLU A 355 20.43 29.15 0.50
C GLU A 355 18.98 28.63 0.46
N TRP A 356 18.16 29.11 1.38
CA TRP A 356 16.75 28.72 1.52
C TRP A 356 15.77 29.66 0.80
N GLU A 357 16.27 30.82 0.30
CA GLU A 357 15.40 31.77 -0.36
C GLU A 357 15.13 31.35 -1.81
N PRO A 358 13.87 31.10 -2.19
CA PRO A 358 13.56 30.78 -3.58
C PRO A 358 13.96 31.93 -4.52
N PHE A 359 14.66 31.60 -5.58
CA PHE A 359 15.09 32.54 -6.63
C PHE A 359 15.93 33.74 -6.16
N ALA A 360 16.60 33.64 -5.02
CA ALA A 360 17.37 34.74 -4.41
C ALA A 360 18.49 35.34 -5.29
N THR A 361 18.97 34.58 -6.27
CA THR A 361 20.06 34.97 -7.17
C THR A 361 19.65 35.04 -8.64
N ILE A 362 18.42 34.68 -8.92
CA ILE A 362 17.82 34.81 -10.24
C ILE A 362 17.16 36.18 -10.24
N GLU A 363 17.55 37.06 -11.18
CA GLU A 363 16.74 38.25 -11.46
C GLU A 363 15.31 37.77 -11.74
N THR A 364 14.49 37.78 -10.69
CA THR A 364 13.10 37.34 -10.79
C THR A 364 12.38 38.29 -11.70
N THR A 365 12.14 37.87 -12.90
CA THR A 365 11.11 38.53 -13.71
C THR A 365 9.81 38.45 -12.93
N PRO A 366 9.00 39.51 -12.89
CA PRO A 366 7.68 39.51 -12.23
C PRO A 366 6.80 38.31 -12.62
N ASN A 367 7.14 37.63 -13.70
CA ASN A 367 6.45 36.52 -14.29
C ASN A 367 6.56 35.19 -13.54
N ILE A 368 7.64 34.91 -12.75
CA ILE A 368 7.77 33.61 -12.07
C ILE A 368 6.67 33.41 -11.01
N SER A 369 6.43 34.43 -10.17
CA SER A 369 5.37 34.34 -9.17
C SER A 369 3.97 34.19 -9.79
N LEU A 370 3.71 34.89 -10.89
CA LEU A 370 2.46 34.73 -11.63
C LEU A 370 2.38 33.36 -12.28
N PHE A 371 3.47 32.88 -12.88
CA PHE A 371 3.56 31.54 -13.47
C PHE A 371 3.24 30.46 -12.44
N LEU A 372 3.83 30.48 -11.26
CA LEU A 372 3.57 29.52 -10.19
C LEU A 372 2.10 29.55 -9.75
N ARG A 373 1.55 30.72 -9.47
CA ARG A 373 0.16 30.89 -9.03
C ARG A 373 -0.88 30.42 -10.05
N THR A 374 -0.54 30.39 -11.33
CA THR A 374 -1.45 30.01 -12.42
C THR A 374 -1.34 28.55 -12.84
N ARG A 375 -0.54 27.74 -12.14
CA ARG A 375 -0.42 26.31 -12.51
C ARG A 375 -1.69 25.56 -12.21
N PRO A 376 -2.26 24.86 -13.20
CA PRO A 376 -3.55 24.17 -13.06
C PRO A 376 -3.59 23.19 -11.90
N PHE A 377 -2.55 22.37 -11.75
CA PHE A 377 -2.45 21.35 -10.71
C PHE A 377 -2.63 21.90 -9.28
N PHE A 378 -2.14 23.11 -9.03
CA PHE A 378 -2.19 23.75 -7.71
C PHE A 378 -3.37 24.72 -7.53
N SER A 379 -4.20 24.88 -8.55
CA SER A 379 -5.25 25.93 -8.59
C SER A 379 -6.41 25.69 -7.63
N LYS A 380 -6.67 24.45 -7.24
CA LYS A 380 -7.81 24.05 -6.40
C LYS A 380 -7.49 23.93 -4.89
N GLY A 381 -6.30 24.34 -4.45
CA GLY A 381 -5.87 24.17 -3.07
C GLY A 381 -5.68 22.67 -2.71
N ARG A 382 -6.04 22.27 -1.50
CA ARG A 382 -5.91 20.88 -1.06
C ARG A 382 -6.70 19.93 -1.95
N ARG A 383 -6.04 18.87 -2.39
CA ARG A 383 -6.57 17.89 -3.35
C ARG A 383 -7.23 16.69 -2.66
N CYS A 384 -7.14 16.59 -1.33
CA CYS A 384 -7.89 15.63 -0.53
C CYS A 384 -9.36 16.03 -0.49
N LEU A 385 -10.21 15.26 -1.15
CA LEU A 385 -11.64 15.52 -1.24
C LEU A 385 -12.37 14.99 0.01
N LYS A 386 -13.61 15.45 0.20
CA LYS A 386 -14.51 14.96 1.24
C LYS A 386 -15.66 14.19 0.58
N SER A 387 -16.07 13.09 1.17
CA SER A 387 -17.23 12.31 0.75
C SER A 387 -18.30 12.31 1.84
N THR A 388 -19.55 12.10 1.45
CA THR A 388 -20.66 11.87 2.39
C THR A 388 -20.57 10.49 3.03
N GLU A 389 -21.04 10.39 4.26
CA GLU A 389 -21.21 9.11 4.95
C GLU A 389 -22.39 8.33 4.35
N ILE A 390 -22.23 7.02 4.28
CA ILE A 390 -23.23 6.07 3.81
C ILE A 390 -23.99 5.55 5.05
N LYS A 391 -25.31 5.65 5.05
CA LYS A 391 -26.12 5.10 6.15
C LYS A 391 -26.01 3.58 6.18
N VAL A 392 -25.55 3.04 7.31
CA VAL A 392 -25.45 1.60 7.54
C VAL A 392 -26.80 1.10 8.09
N PRO A 393 -27.43 0.10 7.45
CA PRO A 393 -28.65 -0.52 7.99
C PRO A 393 -28.31 -1.42 9.18
N ASN A 394 -29.33 -1.83 9.94
CA ASN A 394 -29.16 -2.88 10.92
C ASN A 394 -28.87 -4.22 10.20
N VAL A 395 -27.74 -4.83 10.52
CA VAL A 395 -27.32 -6.09 9.91
C VAL A 395 -27.87 -7.27 10.73
N LEU A 396 -28.66 -8.11 10.09
CA LEU A 396 -29.30 -9.25 10.75
C LEU A 396 -28.51 -10.54 10.50
N PRO A 397 -28.34 -11.40 11.51
CA PRO A 397 -27.77 -12.73 11.32
C PRO A 397 -28.72 -13.61 10.51
N PRO A 398 -28.17 -14.49 9.62
CA PRO A 398 -29.03 -15.47 8.93
C PRO A 398 -29.65 -16.47 9.91
N SER A 399 -30.89 -16.86 9.61
CA SER A 399 -31.61 -17.90 10.37
C SER A 399 -31.01 -19.28 10.08
N GLY A 400 -31.00 -20.16 11.08
CA GLY A 400 -30.56 -21.54 10.98
C GLY A 400 -30.01 -22.07 12.30
N ARG A 401 -30.12 -23.39 12.51
CA ARG A 401 -29.56 -24.04 13.71
C ARG A 401 -28.06 -24.24 13.62
N GLU A 402 -27.57 -24.46 12.43
CA GLU A 402 -26.16 -24.75 12.16
C GLU A 402 -25.69 -23.95 10.95
N ILE A 403 -24.56 -23.22 11.07
CA ILE A 403 -23.94 -22.47 9.99
C ILE A 403 -22.49 -22.17 10.36
N SER A 404 -21.61 -22.09 9.36
CA SER A 404 -20.25 -21.59 9.52
C SER A 404 -20.20 -20.06 9.43
N SER A 405 -19.18 -19.43 10.01
CA SER A 405 -19.01 -17.97 9.92
C SER A 405 -18.81 -17.51 8.46
N GLN A 406 -18.10 -18.29 7.63
CA GLN A 406 -17.98 -18.00 6.18
C GLN A 406 -19.34 -18.04 5.47
N ALA A 407 -20.13 -19.09 5.69
CA ALA A 407 -21.45 -19.20 5.07
C ALA A 407 -22.42 -18.12 5.56
N ALA A 408 -22.33 -17.73 6.84
CA ALA A 408 -23.10 -16.62 7.40
C ALA A 408 -22.72 -15.29 6.73
N PHE A 409 -21.43 -15.03 6.51
CA PHE A 409 -20.94 -13.86 5.78
C PHE A 409 -21.53 -13.77 4.37
N GLY A 410 -21.42 -14.84 3.58
CA GLY A 410 -21.99 -14.87 2.23
C GLY A 410 -23.50 -14.63 2.19
N LYS A 411 -24.25 -15.22 3.16
CA LYS A 411 -25.70 -14.98 3.29
C LYS A 411 -26.03 -13.53 3.67
N ILE A 412 -25.28 -12.93 4.61
CA ILE A 412 -25.50 -11.53 5.01
C ILE A 412 -25.28 -10.60 3.82
N LEU A 413 -24.18 -10.77 3.05
CA LEU A 413 -23.94 -9.96 1.85
C LEU A 413 -25.05 -10.16 0.80
N PHE A 414 -25.48 -11.39 0.60
CA PHE A 414 -26.58 -11.66 -0.33
C PHE A 414 -27.87 -10.96 0.09
N GLU A 415 -28.26 -10.99 1.36
CA GLU A 415 -29.47 -10.29 1.84
C GLU A 415 -29.32 -8.77 1.73
N LEU A 416 -28.15 -8.19 2.09
CA LEU A 416 -27.90 -6.77 1.87
C LEU A 416 -28.06 -6.39 0.39
N SER A 417 -27.67 -7.28 -0.54
CA SER A 417 -27.84 -7.04 -1.98
C SER A 417 -29.30 -7.00 -2.42
N ARG A 418 -30.22 -7.64 -1.68
CA ARG A 418 -31.66 -7.72 -2.01
C ARG A 418 -32.43 -6.50 -1.55
N GLU A 419 -32.04 -5.92 -0.42
CA GLU A 419 -32.78 -4.83 0.23
C GLU A 419 -32.65 -3.46 -0.45
N ASN A 420 -31.86 -3.35 -1.51
CA ASN A 420 -31.63 -2.11 -2.26
C ASN A 420 -31.24 -0.90 -1.37
N VAL A 421 -30.52 -1.17 -0.28
CA VAL A 421 -30.03 -0.14 0.64
C VAL A 421 -28.82 0.55 0.04
N GLY A 422 -28.69 1.86 0.25
CA GLY A 422 -27.61 2.67 -0.29
C GLY A 422 -26.21 2.14 0.06
N LEU A 423 -26.04 1.40 1.17
CA LEU A 423 -24.82 0.68 1.50
C LEU A 423 -24.44 -0.35 0.42
N ALA A 424 -25.40 -1.18 -0.02
CA ALA A 424 -25.15 -2.24 -0.98
C ALA A 424 -24.74 -1.70 -2.36
N GLU A 425 -25.11 -0.47 -2.71
CA GLU A 425 -24.66 0.17 -3.95
C GLU A 425 -23.20 0.61 -3.88
N ARG A 426 -22.68 0.86 -2.69
CA ARG A 426 -21.32 1.33 -2.44
C ARG A 426 -20.32 0.22 -2.07
N ILE A 427 -20.80 -1.00 -1.84
CA ILE A 427 -19.94 -2.17 -1.63
C ILE A 427 -19.32 -2.56 -2.99
N ILE A 428 -18.00 -2.68 -3.00
CA ILE A 428 -17.22 -3.33 -4.06
C ILE A 428 -16.49 -4.53 -3.45
N THR A 429 -16.71 -5.71 -4.03
CA THR A 429 -16.00 -6.92 -3.59
C THR A 429 -14.83 -7.21 -4.51
N ILE A 430 -13.72 -7.73 -3.97
CA ILE A 430 -12.49 -8.01 -4.70
C ILE A 430 -11.96 -9.37 -4.27
N SER A 431 -11.57 -10.23 -5.20
CA SER A 431 -11.07 -11.58 -4.90
C SER A 431 -9.97 -12.01 -5.88
N PRO A 432 -8.87 -12.63 -5.40
CA PRO A 432 -7.82 -13.15 -6.27
C PRO A 432 -8.09 -14.61 -6.66
N ASP A 433 -9.06 -14.83 -7.58
CA ASP A 433 -9.43 -16.14 -8.13
C ASP A 433 -9.99 -17.14 -7.08
N VAL A 434 -10.57 -16.63 -5.98
CA VAL A 434 -11.14 -17.47 -4.90
C VAL A 434 -12.58 -17.12 -4.54
N THR A 435 -13.29 -16.43 -5.42
CA THR A 435 -14.65 -15.91 -5.20
C THR A 435 -15.65 -16.98 -4.76
N VAL A 436 -15.65 -18.15 -5.39
CA VAL A 436 -16.56 -19.25 -5.06
C VAL A 436 -16.23 -19.86 -3.69
N SER A 437 -14.98 -20.20 -3.47
CA SER A 437 -14.51 -20.90 -2.27
C SER A 437 -14.52 -20.02 -1.02
N THR A 438 -14.54 -18.70 -1.18
CA THR A 438 -14.66 -17.74 -0.07
C THR A 438 -16.09 -17.29 0.23
N GLY A 439 -17.09 -17.86 -0.47
CA GLY A 439 -18.50 -17.66 -0.17
C GLY A 439 -19.14 -16.43 -0.84
N LEU A 440 -18.51 -15.79 -1.83
CA LEU A 440 -19.03 -14.61 -2.52
C LEU A 440 -20.00 -14.91 -3.68
N SER A 441 -20.19 -16.19 -4.07
CA SER A 441 -21.00 -16.54 -5.25
C SER A 441 -22.40 -15.91 -5.25
N GLY A 442 -23.07 -15.87 -4.12
CA GLY A 442 -24.41 -15.26 -4.00
C GLY A 442 -24.42 -13.76 -4.30
N TRP A 443 -23.41 -13.04 -3.81
CA TRP A 443 -23.23 -11.63 -4.08
C TRP A 443 -22.93 -11.40 -5.55
N VAL A 444 -21.92 -12.09 -6.12
CA VAL A 444 -21.48 -11.91 -7.51
C VAL A 444 -22.56 -12.31 -8.50
N ASN A 445 -23.30 -13.40 -8.26
CA ASN A 445 -24.45 -13.78 -9.11
C ASN A 445 -25.52 -12.68 -9.18
N ARG A 446 -25.64 -11.83 -8.16
CA ARG A 446 -26.62 -10.75 -8.12
C ARG A 446 -26.07 -9.42 -8.60
N LYS A 447 -24.82 -9.11 -8.26
CA LYS A 447 -24.23 -7.80 -8.51
C LYS A 447 -23.31 -7.75 -9.74
N GLY A 448 -22.94 -8.90 -10.29
CA GLY A 448 -22.09 -9.02 -11.47
C GLY A 448 -20.62 -8.66 -11.24
N ILE A 449 -19.79 -8.97 -12.22
CA ILE A 449 -18.37 -8.60 -12.29
C ILE A 449 -18.26 -7.27 -13.03
N PHE A 450 -17.45 -6.37 -12.51
CA PHE A 450 -17.18 -5.09 -13.15
C PHE A 450 -16.27 -5.28 -14.38
N SER A 451 -16.72 -4.72 -15.49
CA SER A 451 -15.93 -4.53 -16.71
C SER A 451 -16.29 -3.18 -17.33
N CYS A 452 -15.36 -2.53 -18.00
CA CYS A 452 -15.63 -1.27 -18.72
C CYS A 452 -16.61 -1.43 -19.89
N SER A 453 -16.76 -2.66 -20.39
CA SER A 453 -17.70 -3.04 -21.46
C SER A 453 -18.53 -4.26 -21.04
N SER A 454 -19.75 -4.38 -21.59
CA SER A 454 -20.55 -5.58 -21.35
C SER A 454 -20.08 -6.71 -22.26
N GLU A 455 -19.95 -7.90 -21.70
CA GLU A 455 -19.63 -9.11 -22.44
C GLU A 455 -20.82 -10.07 -22.47
N THR A 456 -20.99 -10.78 -23.58
CA THR A 456 -22.05 -11.76 -23.75
C THR A 456 -21.65 -13.09 -23.09
N ASP A 457 -22.52 -13.63 -22.26
CA ASP A 457 -22.36 -14.98 -21.71
C ASP A 457 -22.75 -16.04 -22.77
N LEU A 458 -21.74 -16.54 -23.48
CA LEU A 458 -21.93 -17.55 -24.55
C LEU A 458 -22.44 -18.89 -23.98
N PHE A 459 -22.18 -19.23 -22.72
CA PHE A 459 -22.74 -20.44 -22.11
C PHE A 459 -24.24 -20.30 -21.89
N ALA A 460 -24.70 -19.12 -21.45
CA ALA A 460 -26.12 -18.81 -21.30
C ALA A 460 -26.79 -18.80 -22.68
N ASP A 461 -26.19 -18.22 -23.72
CA ASP A 461 -26.70 -18.19 -25.09
C ASP A 461 -26.83 -19.60 -25.66
N GLN A 462 -25.92 -20.51 -25.33
CA GLN A 462 -26.00 -21.92 -25.73
C GLN A 462 -26.88 -22.77 -24.80
N SER A 463 -27.60 -22.13 -23.85
CA SER A 463 -28.46 -22.80 -22.86
C SER A 463 -27.73 -23.85 -22.01
N ILE A 464 -26.45 -23.64 -21.72
CA ILE A 464 -25.63 -24.50 -20.86
C ILE A 464 -25.88 -24.08 -19.40
N PRO A 465 -26.39 -24.98 -18.53
CA PRO A 465 -26.62 -24.64 -17.13
C PRO A 465 -25.32 -24.31 -16.39
N SER A 466 -25.30 -23.19 -15.67
CA SER A 466 -24.21 -22.81 -14.78
C SER A 466 -24.74 -22.33 -13.43
N ALA A 467 -24.05 -22.68 -12.37
CA ALA A 467 -24.30 -22.15 -11.03
C ALA A 467 -23.78 -20.72 -10.88
N GLN A 468 -22.74 -20.36 -11.64
CA GLN A 468 -22.20 -19.01 -11.72
C GLN A 468 -22.97 -18.26 -12.83
N LYS A 469 -23.74 -17.24 -12.42
CA LYS A 469 -24.48 -16.34 -13.31
C LYS A 469 -23.77 -14.99 -13.39
N TRP A 470 -22.46 -15.04 -13.61
CA TRP A 470 -21.60 -13.87 -13.58
C TRP A 470 -21.68 -13.11 -14.90
N ALA A 471 -22.26 -11.91 -14.85
CA ALA A 471 -22.27 -11.00 -15.99
C ALA A 471 -21.13 -9.99 -15.84
N LEU A 472 -20.35 -9.83 -16.91
CA LEU A 472 -19.34 -8.76 -17.00
C LEU A 472 -20.02 -7.52 -17.58
N SER A 473 -20.04 -6.43 -16.79
CA SER A 473 -20.69 -5.19 -17.22
C SER A 473 -20.23 -3.98 -16.38
N PRO A 474 -20.46 -2.74 -16.88
CA PRO A 474 -20.22 -1.52 -16.12
C PRO A 474 -21.06 -1.42 -14.82
N GLU A 475 -22.15 -2.15 -14.73
CA GLU A 475 -23.00 -2.24 -13.53
C GLU A 475 -22.46 -3.21 -12.48
N GLY A 476 -21.50 -4.07 -12.82
CA GLY A 476 -20.88 -5.04 -11.91
C GLY A 476 -20.28 -4.39 -10.67
N GLN A 477 -20.30 -5.10 -9.53
CA GLN A 477 -19.77 -4.63 -8.25
C GLN A 477 -18.72 -5.59 -7.66
N HIS A 478 -18.15 -6.46 -8.49
CA HIS A 478 -17.08 -7.37 -8.12
C HIS A 478 -15.89 -7.20 -9.08
N LEU A 479 -14.70 -7.13 -8.53
CA LEU A 479 -13.44 -7.22 -9.29
C LEU A 479 -12.86 -8.63 -9.08
N GLU A 480 -12.90 -9.44 -10.12
CA GLU A 480 -12.25 -10.75 -10.15
C GLU A 480 -10.82 -10.56 -10.63
N LEU A 481 -9.86 -10.71 -9.72
CA LEU A 481 -8.44 -10.62 -10.04
C LEU A 481 -7.88 -12.00 -10.38
N GLY A 482 -6.69 -12.04 -10.99
CA GLY A 482 -5.90 -13.25 -11.08
C GLY A 482 -5.37 -13.71 -9.72
N ILE A 483 -4.64 -14.85 -9.70
CA ILE A 483 -3.99 -15.38 -8.49
C ILE A 483 -2.81 -14.47 -8.12
N ALA A 484 -3.11 -13.33 -7.52
CA ALA A 484 -2.15 -12.28 -7.16
C ALA A 484 -2.66 -11.54 -5.90
N GLU A 485 -2.28 -12.01 -4.74
CA GLU A 485 -2.73 -11.44 -3.47
C GLU A 485 -2.14 -10.04 -3.22
N MET A 486 -0.96 -9.75 -3.76
CA MET A 486 -0.40 -8.41 -3.71
C MET A 486 -1.33 -7.40 -4.42
N ASN A 487 -1.85 -7.76 -5.60
CA ASN A 487 -2.84 -6.96 -6.34
C ASN A 487 -4.14 -6.76 -5.56
N LEU A 488 -4.59 -7.77 -4.81
CA LEU A 488 -5.77 -7.63 -3.94
C LEU A 488 -5.60 -6.46 -2.97
N PHE A 489 -4.47 -6.40 -2.24
CA PHE A 489 -4.24 -5.35 -1.26
C PHE A 489 -3.99 -3.98 -1.91
N LEU A 490 -3.37 -3.92 -3.09
CA LEU A 490 -3.24 -2.69 -3.86
C LEU A 490 -4.60 -2.16 -4.34
N ALA A 491 -5.47 -3.05 -4.83
CA ALA A 491 -6.84 -2.71 -5.25
C ALA A 491 -7.70 -2.26 -4.06
N LEU A 492 -7.62 -2.97 -2.92
CA LEU A 492 -8.28 -2.57 -1.68
C LEU A 492 -7.78 -1.21 -1.17
N GLY A 493 -6.47 -0.97 -1.25
CA GLY A 493 -5.85 0.31 -0.92
C GLY A 493 -6.41 1.44 -1.79
N ALA A 494 -6.43 1.26 -3.10
CA ALA A 494 -6.97 2.24 -4.04
C ALA A 494 -8.47 2.51 -3.81
N ALA A 495 -9.28 1.45 -3.67
CA ALA A 495 -10.70 1.56 -3.41
C ALA A 495 -10.99 2.20 -2.03
N GLY A 496 -10.20 1.87 -1.02
CA GLY A 496 -10.29 2.42 0.32
C GLY A 496 -9.95 3.91 0.41
N LEU A 497 -9.15 4.42 -0.54
CA LEU A 497 -8.82 5.84 -0.67
C LEU A 497 -9.81 6.62 -1.53
N SER A 498 -10.80 5.98 -2.14
CA SER A 498 -11.74 6.62 -3.09
C SER A 498 -12.45 7.84 -2.52
N HIS A 499 -12.79 7.82 -1.23
CA HIS A 499 -13.42 8.91 -0.53
C HIS A 499 -12.61 10.22 -0.56
N SER A 500 -11.29 10.11 -0.55
CA SER A 500 -10.38 11.25 -0.52
C SER A 500 -9.75 11.56 -1.88
N LEU A 501 -9.57 10.56 -2.75
CA LEU A 501 -9.04 10.75 -4.10
C LEU A 501 -10.09 11.26 -5.08
N PHE A 502 -11.32 10.74 -4.97
CA PHE A 502 -12.40 10.98 -5.93
C PHE A 502 -13.63 11.65 -5.32
N GLY A 503 -13.68 11.83 -3.98
CA GLY A 503 -14.84 12.39 -3.28
C GLY A 503 -16.05 11.44 -3.21
N GLU A 504 -15.88 10.19 -3.65
CA GLU A 504 -16.90 9.16 -3.63
C GLU A 504 -16.47 8.00 -2.72
N ARG A 505 -17.28 7.74 -1.70
CA ARG A 505 -16.97 6.69 -0.73
C ARG A 505 -17.40 5.32 -1.27
N LEU A 506 -16.46 4.38 -1.26
CA LEU A 506 -16.70 2.96 -1.43
C LEU A 506 -16.58 2.23 -0.08
N ILE A 507 -17.15 1.04 -0.03
CA ILE A 507 -16.98 0.06 1.04
C ILE A 507 -16.30 -1.18 0.42
N PRO A 508 -14.98 -1.18 0.32
CA PRO A 508 -14.25 -2.28 -0.30
C PRO A 508 -14.20 -3.49 0.64
N ILE A 509 -14.51 -4.67 0.11
CA ILE A 509 -14.44 -5.95 0.80
C ILE A 509 -13.60 -6.91 -0.04
N GLY A 510 -12.41 -7.28 0.46
CA GLY A 510 -11.57 -8.29 -0.16
C GLY A 510 -11.76 -9.65 0.49
N THR A 511 -11.73 -10.73 -0.30
CA THR A 511 -11.69 -12.10 0.24
C THR A 511 -10.44 -12.81 -0.25
N VAL A 512 -9.81 -13.57 0.63
CA VAL A 512 -8.59 -14.32 0.34
C VAL A 512 -8.52 -15.54 1.25
N TYR A 513 -7.86 -16.61 0.80
CA TYR A 513 -7.52 -17.69 1.72
C TYR A 513 -6.63 -17.15 2.84
N ASP A 514 -7.03 -17.43 4.08
CA ASP A 514 -6.42 -16.84 5.26
C ASP A 514 -4.87 -16.93 5.32
N PRO A 515 -4.21 -18.06 4.98
CA PRO A 515 -2.75 -18.12 4.99
C PRO A 515 -2.11 -17.17 3.96
N PHE A 516 -2.82 -16.84 2.88
CA PHE A 516 -2.27 -15.99 1.80
C PHE A 516 -2.41 -14.48 2.06
N VAL A 517 -3.01 -14.08 3.18
CA VAL A 517 -2.83 -12.71 3.70
C VAL A 517 -1.33 -12.38 3.82
N ALA A 518 -0.52 -13.37 4.20
CA ALA A 518 0.93 -13.21 4.33
C ALA A 518 1.65 -12.85 3.02
N ARG A 519 1.09 -13.22 1.84
CA ARG A 519 1.69 -12.91 0.53
C ARG A 519 1.58 -11.42 0.16
N GLY A 520 0.62 -10.71 0.74
CA GLY A 520 0.38 -9.30 0.48
C GLY A 520 0.66 -8.37 1.67
N LEU A 521 1.40 -8.81 2.69
CA LEU A 521 1.60 -8.04 3.93
C LEU A 521 2.22 -6.66 3.72
N ASP A 522 3.13 -6.51 2.77
CA ASP A 522 3.73 -5.21 2.47
C ASP A 522 2.69 -4.23 1.92
N ALA A 523 1.89 -4.65 0.95
CA ALA A 523 0.80 -3.84 0.40
C ALA A 523 -0.30 -3.57 1.45
N LEU A 524 -0.64 -4.54 2.30
CA LEU A 524 -1.55 -4.34 3.44
C LEU A 524 -1.03 -3.27 4.39
N ASN A 525 0.25 -3.36 4.78
CA ASN A 525 0.88 -2.38 5.66
C ASN A 525 0.82 -0.97 5.08
N TYR A 526 1.16 -0.82 3.79
CA TYR A 526 1.09 0.48 3.12
C TYR A 526 -0.33 0.99 2.91
N ALA A 527 -1.29 0.11 2.66
CA ALA A 527 -2.70 0.49 2.61
C ALA A 527 -3.16 1.06 3.96
N CYS A 528 -2.83 0.42 5.06
CA CYS A 528 -3.11 0.92 6.42
C CYS A 528 -2.32 2.22 6.72
N TYR A 529 -1.03 2.29 6.35
CA TYR A 529 -0.17 3.46 6.58
C TYR A 529 -0.68 4.73 5.91
N GLN A 530 -1.31 4.61 4.74
CA GLN A 530 -1.89 5.74 4.01
C GLN A 530 -3.36 6.01 4.33
N ASP A 531 -3.91 5.34 5.36
CA ASP A 531 -5.28 5.49 5.82
C ASP A 531 -6.35 5.05 4.80
N ALA A 532 -6.06 4.02 4.03
CA ALA A 532 -7.08 3.35 3.23
C ALA A 532 -8.10 2.63 4.12
N ARG A 533 -9.35 2.58 3.69
CA ARG A 533 -10.48 2.09 4.48
C ARG A 533 -11.16 0.92 3.77
N PHE A 534 -10.88 -0.30 4.20
CA PHE A 534 -11.38 -1.53 3.58
C PHE A 534 -11.57 -2.64 4.62
N MET A 535 -12.26 -3.68 4.21
CA MET A 535 -12.41 -4.92 4.97
C MET A 535 -11.74 -6.07 4.21
N ILE A 536 -10.92 -6.86 4.90
CA ILE A 536 -10.35 -8.10 4.38
C ILE A 536 -10.96 -9.29 5.12
N ILE A 537 -11.38 -10.32 4.40
CA ILE A 537 -11.93 -11.55 4.91
C ILE A 537 -10.95 -12.68 4.61
N GLY A 538 -10.22 -13.13 5.63
CA GLY A 538 -9.36 -14.31 5.55
C GLY A 538 -10.20 -15.57 5.77
N THR A 539 -10.44 -16.34 4.72
CA THR A 539 -11.31 -17.52 4.75
C THR A 539 -11.06 -18.48 3.61
N PRO A 540 -11.06 -19.80 3.83
CA PRO A 540 -11.12 -20.49 5.13
C PRO A 540 -9.89 -20.26 5.99
N SER A 541 -10.07 -20.23 7.31
CA SER A 541 -9.00 -19.98 8.29
C SER A 541 -8.64 -21.24 9.07
N GLY A 542 -7.42 -21.27 9.63
CA GLY A 542 -6.95 -22.30 10.54
C GLY A 542 -6.84 -23.69 9.89
N VAL A 543 -6.92 -24.73 10.72
CA VAL A 543 -6.95 -26.13 10.24
C VAL A 543 -8.35 -26.54 9.77
N SER A 544 -9.34 -25.63 9.78
CA SER A 544 -10.69 -25.90 9.30
C SER A 544 -10.75 -26.15 7.78
N LEU A 545 -9.72 -25.77 7.01
CA LEU A 545 -9.55 -26.17 5.62
C LEU A 545 -8.87 -27.56 5.51
N ALA A 546 -9.37 -28.49 6.31
CA ALA A 546 -8.75 -29.77 6.61
C ALA A 546 -8.36 -30.64 5.40
N PRO A 547 -9.21 -30.80 4.35
CA PRO A 547 -8.86 -31.66 3.20
C PRO A 547 -7.69 -31.15 2.35
N GLU A 548 -7.48 -29.82 2.26
CA GLU A 548 -6.43 -29.23 1.43
C GLU A 548 -5.04 -29.28 2.08
N GLY A 549 -4.98 -29.45 3.40
CA GLY A 549 -3.75 -29.71 4.13
C GLY A 549 -2.92 -28.49 4.49
N GLY A 550 -1.72 -28.77 5.03
CA GLY A 550 -0.90 -27.79 5.73
C GLY A 550 -0.47 -26.56 4.94
N ALA A 551 -0.33 -26.68 3.62
CA ALA A 551 0.03 -25.53 2.77
C ALA A 551 -1.06 -24.43 2.71
N HIS A 552 -2.32 -24.78 3.01
CA HIS A 552 -3.47 -23.88 3.00
C HIS A 552 -4.03 -23.64 4.41
N GLN A 553 -3.41 -24.15 5.46
CA GLN A 553 -3.83 -23.99 6.83
C GLN A 553 -3.04 -22.88 7.50
N SER A 554 -3.74 -21.87 8.04
CA SER A 554 -3.12 -20.70 8.67
C SER A 554 -2.85 -20.93 10.16
N ILE A 555 -1.67 -20.55 10.61
CA ILE A 555 -1.26 -20.65 12.02
C ILE A 555 -1.13 -19.25 12.61
N GLY A 556 -0.32 -18.39 11.98
CA GLY A 556 0.11 -17.10 12.51
C GLY A 556 -0.78 -15.90 12.16
N THR A 557 -1.79 -16.05 11.31
CA THR A 557 -2.62 -14.94 10.82
C THR A 557 -3.40 -14.19 11.92
N PRO A 558 -3.85 -14.80 13.02
CA PRO A 558 -4.43 -14.06 14.14
C PRO A 558 -3.48 -13.00 14.73
N LEU A 559 -2.16 -13.25 14.70
CA LEU A 559 -1.16 -12.32 15.20
C LEU A 559 -0.98 -11.10 14.29
N ILE A 560 -1.23 -11.25 12.98
CA ILE A 560 -1.22 -10.11 12.04
C ILE A 560 -2.22 -9.06 12.51
N GLY A 561 -3.45 -9.47 12.89
CA GLY A 561 -4.46 -8.57 13.41
C GLY A 561 -3.99 -7.78 14.64
N ILE A 562 -3.32 -8.44 15.58
CA ILE A 562 -2.83 -7.81 16.82
C ILE A 562 -1.67 -6.84 16.56
N THR A 563 -0.84 -7.10 15.54
CA THR A 563 0.42 -6.36 15.33
C THR A 563 0.32 -5.28 14.26
N GLN A 564 -0.65 -5.36 13.35
CA GLN A 564 -0.77 -4.44 12.21
C GLN A 564 -1.45 -3.12 12.62
N ALA A 565 -0.69 -2.03 12.65
CA ALA A 565 -1.24 -0.70 12.91
C ALA A 565 -2.25 -0.28 11.82
N GLY A 566 -3.36 0.35 12.23
CA GLY A 566 -4.42 0.82 11.32
C GLY A 566 -5.39 -0.28 10.86
N LEU A 567 -5.23 -1.49 11.39
CA LEU A 567 -6.10 -2.64 11.14
C LEU A 567 -6.76 -3.07 12.46
N THR A 568 -8.06 -3.33 12.44
CA THR A 568 -8.79 -3.92 13.57
C THR A 568 -9.25 -5.32 13.20
N SER A 569 -8.93 -6.33 14.01
CA SER A 569 -9.23 -7.72 13.69
C SER A 569 -10.28 -8.35 14.58
N PHE A 570 -11.09 -9.24 13.98
CA PHE A 570 -12.07 -10.05 14.67
C PHE A 570 -12.09 -11.50 14.14
N GLU A 571 -12.48 -12.43 15.02
CA GLU A 571 -12.69 -13.84 14.67
C GLU A 571 -13.96 -14.35 15.35
N PRO A 572 -15.17 -14.06 14.78
CA PRO A 572 -16.43 -14.49 15.35
C PRO A 572 -16.65 -16.00 15.22
N ALA A 573 -17.22 -16.61 16.26
CA ALA A 573 -17.65 -17.99 16.23
C ALA A 573 -19.07 -18.15 15.65
N PHE A 574 -19.98 -17.21 15.95
CA PHE A 574 -21.41 -17.31 15.68
C PHE A 574 -21.90 -16.22 14.72
N ALA A 575 -23.02 -16.51 14.06
CA ALA A 575 -23.61 -15.62 13.06
C ALA A 575 -24.13 -14.29 13.66
N ASP A 576 -24.62 -14.30 14.91
CA ASP A 576 -25.06 -13.08 15.60
C ASP A 576 -23.87 -12.15 15.96
N GLU A 577 -22.74 -12.72 16.38
CA GLU A 577 -21.48 -11.97 16.56
C GLU A 577 -21.05 -11.34 15.24
N LEU A 578 -21.00 -12.13 14.15
CA LEU A 578 -20.60 -11.66 12.83
C LEU A 578 -21.48 -10.51 12.34
N ALA A 579 -22.79 -10.60 12.51
CA ALA A 579 -23.72 -9.54 12.11
C ALA A 579 -23.43 -8.21 12.85
N VAL A 580 -23.19 -8.29 14.17
CA VAL A 580 -22.80 -7.12 15.00
C VAL A 580 -21.46 -6.53 14.52
N ILE A 581 -20.48 -7.39 14.25
CA ILE A 581 -19.15 -6.98 13.80
C ILE A 581 -19.22 -6.32 12.41
N LEU A 582 -20.00 -6.86 11.47
CA LEU A 582 -20.17 -6.26 10.15
C LEU A 582 -20.85 -4.88 10.21
N GLU A 583 -21.92 -4.74 11.00
CA GLU A 583 -22.58 -3.44 11.21
C GLU A 583 -21.61 -2.41 11.78
N TRP A 584 -20.83 -2.79 12.78
CA TRP A 584 -19.80 -1.94 13.35
C TRP A 584 -18.69 -1.62 12.33
N SER A 585 -18.20 -2.61 11.57
CA SER A 585 -17.12 -2.45 10.60
C SER A 585 -17.47 -1.45 9.50
N PHE A 586 -18.69 -1.52 8.96
CA PHE A 586 -19.17 -0.56 7.96
C PHE A 586 -19.22 0.89 8.50
N ASN A 587 -19.56 1.07 9.77
CA ASN A 587 -19.50 2.39 10.42
C ASN A 587 -18.05 2.79 10.72
N HIS A 588 -17.22 1.87 11.22
CA HIS A 588 -15.84 2.12 11.60
C HIS A 588 -14.98 2.59 10.40
N MET A 589 -15.12 1.95 9.24
CA MET A 589 -14.42 2.36 8.02
C MET A 589 -14.76 3.78 7.56
N GLN A 590 -15.87 4.34 8.00
CA GLN A 590 -16.31 5.68 7.65
C GLN A 590 -16.00 6.72 8.72
N ALA A 591 -15.75 6.30 9.94
CA ALA A 591 -15.49 7.19 11.07
C ALA A 591 -14.18 7.96 10.90
N GLN A 592 -14.11 9.17 11.45
CA GLN A 592 -12.90 10.00 11.39
C GLN A 592 -11.68 9.30 12.00
N THR A 593 -11.88 8.62 13.11
CA THR A 593 -10.85 7.83 13.82
C THR A 593 -10.88 6.35 13.45
N GLY A 594 -11.56 5.99 12.37
CA GLY A 594 -11.69 4.60 11.93
C GLY A 594 -10.42 4.06 11.26
N GLY A 595 -10.50 2.82 10.77
CA GLY A 595 -9.42 2.12 10.09
C GLY A 595 -9.95 1.01 9.19
N SER A 596 -9.04 0.18 8.70
CA SER A 596 -9.39 -1.05 7.99
C SER A 596 -9.75 -2.17 8.98
N VAL A 597 -10.44 -3.20 8.48
CA VAL A 597 -10.93 -4.33 9.31
C VAL A 597 -10.47 -5.65 8.70
N TYR A 598 -10.01 -6.57 9.54
CA TYR A 598 -9.70 -7.94 9.17
C TYR A 598 -10.62 -8.91 9.91
N LEU A 599 -11.39 -9.69 9.14
CA LEU A 599 -12.22 -10.76 9.68
C LEU A 599 -11.63 -12.11 9.30
N ARG A 600 -11.35 -12.93 10.30
CA ARG A 600 -10.89 -14.30 10.13
C ARG A 600 -12.09 -15.23 10.28
N LEU A 601 -12.49 -15.92 9.19
CA LEU A 601 -13.70 -16.74 9.13
C LEU A 601 -13.38 -18.20 8.79
N SER A 602 -14.22 -19.10 9.29
CA SER A 602 -14.04 -20.55 9.15
C SER A 602 -15.18 -21.18 8.35
N THR A 603 -14.87 -22.25 7.63
CA THR A 603 -15.86 -23.15 7.01
C THR A 603 -16.45 -24.16 8.00
N ARG A 604 -15.91 -24.25 9.22
CA ARG A 604 -16.43 -25.15 10.24
C ARG A 604 -17.86 -24.76 10.64
N VAL A 605 -18.79 -25.68 10.47
CA VAL A 605 -20.16 -25.49 10.89
C VAL A 605 -20.24 -25.49 12.43
N GLN A 606 -20.93 -24.49 12.98
CA GLN A 606 -21.15 -24.29 14.40
C GLN A 606 -22.65 -24.41 14.71
N GLU A 607 -23.03 -25.09 15.80
CA GLU A 607 -24.36 -25.01 16.33
C GLU A 607 -24.60 -23.60 16.87
N GLN A 608 -25.63 -22.93 16.36
CA GLN A 608 -25.93 -21.55 16.68
C GLN A 608 -26.69 -21.40 18.01
N PRO A 609 -26.32 -20.46 18.87
CA PRO A 609 -27.09 -20.16 20.06
C PRO A 609 -28.40 -19.49 19.70
N LYS A 610 -29.29 -19.39 20.70
CA LYS A 610 -30.44 -18.49 20.58
C LYS A 610 -29.95 -17.10 20.30
N GLN A 611 -30.48 -16.47 19.25
CA GLN A 611 -30.04 -15.14 18.80
C GLN A 611 -30.02 -14.12 19.93
N ARG A 612 -28.92 -13.41 20.07
CA ARG A 612 -28.69 -12.37 21.05
C ARG A 612 -28.59 -11.02 20.32
N SER A 613 -29.25 -10.00 20.83
CA SER A 613 -29.31 -8.70 20.14
C SER A 613 -29.40 -7.50 21.08
N ASP A 614 -29.32 -7.75 22.40
CA ASP A 614 -29.34 -6.66 23.36
C ASP A 614 -28.10 -5.76 23.26
N LYS A 615 -28.22 -4.53 23.76
CA LYS A 615 -27.14 -3.54 23.66
C LYS A 615 -25.88 -3.96 24.42
N GLY A 616 -25.99 -4.67 25.51
CA GLY A 616 -24.87 -5.17 26.31
C GLY A 616 -24.08 -6.21 25.53
N PHE A 617 -24.74 -7.16 24.90
CA PHE A 617 -24.12 -8.15 24.04
C PHE A 617 -23.39 -7.49 22.85
N LYS A 618 -24.08 -6.58 22.14
CA LYS A 618 -23.44 -5.86 21.00
C LYS A 618 -22.17 -5.11 21.42
N ALA A 619 -22.22 -4.40 22.54
CA ALA A 619 -21.06 -3.67 23.05
C ALA A 619 -19.90 -4.62 23.38
N ASN A 620 -20.16 -5.69 24.14
CA ASN A 620 -19.14 -6.65 24.56
C ASN A 620 -18.50 -7.39 23.37
N VAL A 621 -19.29 -7.74 22.34
CA VAL A 621 -18.78 -8.33 21.09
C VAL A 621 -17.78 -7.40 20.43
N ILE A 622 -18.08 -6.11 20.37
CA ILE A 622 -17.19 -5.11 19.76
C ILE A 622 -16.00 -4.80 20.67
N ASP A 623 -16.18 -4.79 21.99
CA ASP A 623 -15.06 -4.61 22.93
C ASP A 623 -14.11 -5.82 23.01
N GLY A 624 -14.49 -6.94 22.36
CA GLY A 624 -13.62 -8.06 22.05
C GLY A 624 -13.85 -9.32 22.88
N ALA A 625 -14.70 -9.31 23.92
CA ALA A 625 -15.08 -10.51 24.66
C ALA A 625 -16.36 -10.34 25.47
N TYR A 626 -16.97 -11.46 25.78
CA TYR A 626 -18.12 -11.56 26.68
C TYR A 626 -18.17 -12.93 27.37
N TRP A 627 -18.84 -13.01 28.53
CA TRP A 627 -19.08 -14.30 29.17
C TRP A 627 -20.14 -15.09 28.39
N TRP A 628 -19.73 -16.21 27.78
CA TRP A 628 -20.66 -17.21 27.27
C TRP A 628 -21.40 -17.90 28.43
N ARG A 629 -20.63 -18.26 29.47
CA ARG A 629 -21.10 -18.73 30.76
C ARG A 629 -20.35 -17.97 31.85
N GLU A 630 -21.09 -17.26 32.69
CA GLU A 630 -20.48 -16.51 33.80
C GLU A 630 -19.84 -17.46 34.83
N PRO A 631 -18.67 -17.10 35.39
CA PRO A 631 -18.04 -17.88 36.45
C PRO A 631 -18.82 -17.76 37.74
N GLY A 632 -18.94 -18.87 38.46
CA GLY A 632 -19.52 -18.87 39.82
C GLY A 632 -18.52 -18.33 40.87
N PRO A 633 -18.95 -18.13 42.11
CA PRO A 633 -18.15 -17.50 43.16
C PRO A 633 -16.88 -18.28 43.57
N ASN A 634 -16.89 -19.60 43.39
CA ASN A 634 -15.73 -20.46 43.68
C ASN A 634 -15.03 -20.93 42.40
N CYS A 635 -15.04 -20.11 41.33
CA CYS A 635 -14.43 -20.42 40.08
C CYS A 635 -12.93 -20.64 40.22
N ASP A 636 -12.44 -21.82 39.92
CA ASP A 636 -11.01 -22.18 39.91
C ASP A 636 -10.47 -22.35 38.48
N LEU A 637 -11.34 -22.30 37.48
CA LEU A 637 -11.01 -22.51 36.07
C LEU A 637 -11.95 -21.73 35.15
N ILE A 638 -11.38 -21.06 34.16
CA ILE A 638 -12.12 -20.57 33.00
C ILE A 638 -11.56 -21.16 31.71
N ILE A 639 -12.40 -21.31 30.71
CA ILE A 639 -12.00 -21.63 29.33
C ILE A 639 -12.26 -20.37 28.48
N ALA A 640 -11.23 -19.80 27.89
CA ALA A 640 -11.33 -18.70 26.94
C ALA A 640 -11.13 -19.23 25.52
N TYR A 641 -12.05 -19.01 24.62
CA TYR A 641 -11.95 -19.49 23.24
C TYR A 641 -12.12 -18.35 22.23
N GLN A 642 -11.55 -18.54 21.02
CA GLN A 642 -11.76 -17.64 19.88
C GLN A 642 -12.09 -18.42 18.62
N GLY A 643 -13.13 -18.00 17.87
CA GLY A 643 -13.46 -18.49 16.54
C GLY A 643 -13.92 -19.94 16.47
N ALA A 644 -13.34 -20.70 15.54
CA ALA A 644 -13.81 -22.02 15.10
C ALA A 644 -13.87 -23.11 16.19
N VAL A 645 -13.19 -22.94 17.31
CA VAL A 645 -13.13 -23.91 18.43
C VAL A 645 -14.25 -23.74 19.46
N ALA A 646 -15.19 -22.81 19.24
CA ALA A 646 -16.25 -22.48 20.18
C ALA A 646 -17.02 -23.71 20.70
N ASN A 647 -17.53 -24.55 19.79
CA ASN A 647 -18.29 -25.75 20.17
C ASN A 647 -17.45 -26.76 20.95
N GLU A 648 -16.12 -26.85 20.70
CA GLU A 648 -15.25 -27.72 21.47
C GLU A 648 -15.09 -27.20 22.91
N ALA A 649 -14.83 -25.91 23.06
CA ALA A 649 -14.70 -25.26 24.35
C ALA A 649 -16.00 -25.34 25.17
N ILE A 650 -17.15 -25.11 24.54
CA ILE A 650 -18.47 -25.19 25.20
C ILE A 650 -18.80 -26.64 25.62
N LYS A 651 -18.51 -27.63 24.75
CA LYS A 651 -18.69 -29.06 25.09
C LYS A 651 -17.78 -29.47 26.24
N ALA A 652 -16.51 -29.10 26.20
CA ALA A 652 -15.56 -29.38 27.28
C ALA A 652 -16.04 -28.79 28.61
N ALA A 653 -16.47 -27.52 28.59
CA ALA A 653 -17.03 -26.85 29.76
C ALA A 653 -18.31 -27.52 30.28
N GLY A 654 -19.13 -28.12 29.41
CA GLY A 654 -20.28 -28.92 29.77
C GLY A 654 -19.90 -30.18 30.55
N VAL A 655 -18.88 -30.91 30.09
CA VAL A 655 -18.36 -32.13 30.75
C VAL A 655 -17.73 -31.76 32.09
N ILE A 656 -16.81 -30.79 32.11
CA ILE A 656 -16.09 -30.37 33.32
C ILE A 656 -17.08 -29.79 34.35
N GLY A 657 -18.13 -29.10 33.90
CA GLY A 657 -19.16 -28.49 34.73
C GLY A 657 -20.05 -29.48 35.51
N THR A 658 -19.98 -30.80 35.20
CA THR A 658 -20.66 -31.81 36.02
C THR A 658 -20.00 -31.93 37.40
N ASP A 659 -18.70 -31.78 37.46
CA ASP A 659 -17.91 -31.87 38.69
C ASP A 659 -17.52 -30.50 39.26
N ARG A 660 -17.39 -29.49 38.37
CA ARG A 660 -17.00 -28.12 38.69
C ARG A 660 -18.05 -27.12 38.25
N ARG A 661 -19.03 -26.87 39.10
CA ARG A 661 -20.22 -26.06 38.74
C ARG A 661 -19.92 -24.60 38.48
N ASP A 662 -18.81 -24.06 39.03
CA ASP A 662 -18.47 -22.63 38.99
C ASP A 662 -17.59 -22.26 37.79
N ILE A 663 -17.30 -23.20 36.87
CA ILE A 663 -16.49 -22.94 35.67
C ILE A 663 -17.07 -21.81 34.79
N GLY A 664 -16.23 -20.85 34.40
CA GLY A 664 -16.59 -19.81 33.44
C GLY A 664 -16.16 -20.16 32.02
N VAL A 665 -16.89 -19.63 31.02
CA VAL A 665 -16.53 -19.71 29.60
C VAL A 665 -16.54 -18.33 29.02
N LEU A 666 -15.36 -17.85 28.57
CA LEU A 666 -15.15 -16.54 27.97
C LEU A 666 -15.07 -16.67 26.44
N ALA A 667 -16.01 -16.07 25.74
CA ALA A 667 -15.95 -15.92 24.28
C ALA A 667 -15.13 -14.71 23.92
N VAL A 668 -14.04 -14.91 23.17
CA VAL A 668 -13.21 -13.84 22.63
C VAL A 668 -13.56 -13.66 21.16
N THR A 669 -14.03 -12.48 20.81
CA THR A 669 -14.38 -12.11 19.43
C THR A 669 -13.25 -11.32 18.74
N SER A 670 -12.39 -10.68 19.54
CA SER A 670 -11.24 -9.91 19.07
C SER A 670 -10.13 -9.89 20.12
N ALA A 671 -9.12 -10.72 19.94
CA ALA A 671 -7.90 -10.66 20.75
C ALA A 671 -7.18 -9.31 20.58
N ASP A 672 -7.22 -8.74 19.38
CA ASP A 672 -6.65 -7.43 19.03
C ASP A 672 -7.24 -6.30 19.90
N ARG A 673 -8.54 -6.10 19.84
CA ARG A 673 -9.22 -5.03 20.60
C ARG A 673 -9.06 -5.17 22.10
N LEU A 674 -9.16 -6.40 22.60
CA LEU A 674 -8.93 -6.68 24.03
C LEU A 674 -7.51 -6.32 24.43
N HIS A 675 -6.52 -6.76 23.68
CA HIS A 675 -5.10 -6.53 23.97
C HIS A 675 -4.76 -5.04 23.87
N GLU A 676 -5.21 -4.35 22.85
CA GLU A 676 -4.95 -2.91 22.66
C GLU A 676 -5.60 -2.09 23.78
N ASN A 677 -6.86 -2.39 24.13
CA ASN A 677 -7.57 -1.73 25.23
C ASN A 677 -6.87 -1.95 26.57
N TRP A 678 -6.43 -3.18 26.86
CA TRP A 678 -5.67 -3.49 28.07
C TRP A 678 -4.32 -2.79 28.08
N ARG A 679 -3.53 -2.87 27.01
CA ARG A 679 -2.23 -2.24 26.85
C ARG A 679 -2.30 -0.71 26.99
N SER A 680 -3.29 -0.08 26.37
CA SER A 680 -3.51 1.36 26.47
C SER A 680 -3.88 1.76 27.90
N THR A 681 -4.73 0.98 28.59
CA THR A 681 -5.05 1.18 30.01
C THR A 681 -3.79 1.15 30.89
N GLN A 682 -2.87 0.18 30.67
CA GLN A 682 -1.61 0.12 31.42
C GLN A 682 -0.74 1.36 31.18
N LYS A 683 -0.67 1.87 29.95
CA LYS A 683 0.05 3.11 29.63
C LYS A 683 -0.55 4.34 30.33
N PHE A 684 -1.87 4.46 30.35
CA PHE A 684 -2.54 5.55 31.07
C PHE A 684 -2.27 5.50 32.56
N ARG A 685 -2.29 4.31 33.18
CA ARG A 685 -1.93 4.13 34.60
C ARG A 685 -0.47 4.50 34.90
N ALA A 686 0.43 4.13 34.03
CA ALA A 686 1.84 4.51 34.14
C ALA A 686 2.06 6.04 34.07
N ASN A 687 1.13 6.76 33.40
CA ASN A 687 1.12 8.22 33.32
C ASN A 687 0.28 8.90 34.43
N GLY A 688 -0.20 8.13 35.45
CA GLY A 688 -0.87 8.66 36.64
C GLY A 688 -2.40 8.55 36.65
N ASP A 689 -3.05 8.09 35.58
CA ASP A 689 -4.50 7.86 35.57
C ASP A 689 -4.80 6.44 36.03
N THR A 690 -5.07 6.29 37.33
CA THR A 690 -5.27 4.98 38.00
C THR A 690 -6.73 4.52 38.04
N GLU A 691 -7.69 5.38 37.69
CA GLU A 691 -9.13 5.04 37.83
C GLU A 691 -9.69 4.26 36.62
N ILE A 692 -8.98 4.23 35.50
CA ILE A 692 -9.42 3.52 34.30
C ILE A 692 -9.23 2.01 34.43
N SER A 693 -10.17 1.25 33.85
CA SER A 693 -10.14 -0.21 33.77
C SER A 693 -10.42 -0.68 32.35
N ALA A 694 -9.59 -1.60 31.88
CA ALA A 694 -9.80 -2.25 30.58
C ALA A 694 -11.04 -3.15 30.62
N HIS A 695 -11.64 -3.40 29.43
CA HIS A 695 -12.80 -4.28 29.29
C HIS A 695 -12.51 -5.67 29.87
N ILE A 696 -11.40 -6.28 29.51
CA ILE A 696 -11.00 -7.60 30.03
C ILE A 696 -10.81 -7.62 31.54
N GLU A 697 -10.29 -6.55 32.14
CA GLU A 697 -10.15 -6.45 33.58
C GLU A 697 -11.52 -6.38 34.29
N LYS A 698 -12.50 -5.72 33.68
CA LYS A 698 -13.86 -5.69 34.18
C LYS A 698 -14.50 -7.08 34.17
N LEU A 699 -14.30 -7.82 33.08
CA LEU A 699 -14.80 -9.19 32.96
C LEU A 699 -14.15 -10.13 33.98
N MET A 700 -12.85 -10.03 34.21
CA MET A 700 -12.07 -10.91 35.06
C MET A 700 -12.05 -10.49 36.57
N ARG A 701 -12.63 -9.34 36.91
CA ARG A 701 -12.58 -8.77 38.28
C ARG A 701 -13.06 -9.70 39.37
N SER A 702 -14.05 -10.53 39.06
CA SER A 702 -14.67 -11.46 40.03
C SER A 702 -13.91 -12.77 40.19
N LEU A 703 -12.88 -13.01 39.36
CA LEU A 703 -12.13 -14.27 39.41
C LEU A 703 -11.20 -14.31 40.63
N PRO A 704 -11.24 -15.44 41.41
CA PRO A 704 -10.28 -15.63 42.47
C PRO A 704 -8.83 -15.67 41.98
N PRO A 705 -7.82 -15.24 42.78
CA PRO A 705 -6.42 -15.23 42.36
C PRO A 705 -5.86 -16.59 41.91
N HIS A 706 -6.41 -17.69 42.43
CA HIS A 706 -5.98 -19.05 42.09
C HIS A 706 -6.68 -19.60 40.85
N CYS A 707 -7.63 -18.86 40.26
CA CYS A 707 -8.32 -19.27 39.04
C CYS A 707 -7.31 -19.42 37.89
N ARG A 708 -7.42 -20.52 37.15
CA ARG A 708 -6.59 -20.82 35.98
C ARG A 708 -7.37 -20.51 34.70
N ILE A 709 -6.60 -20.23 33.64
CA ILE A 709 -7.17 -19.94 32.32
C ILE A 709 -6.66 -20.99 31.33
N ILE A 710 -7.56 -21.70 30.67
CA ILE A 710 -7.23 -22.44 29.45
C ILE A 710 -7.68 -21.60 28.28
N THR A 711 -6.76 -21.27 27.38
CA THR A 711 -7.11 -20.58 26.13
C THR A 711 -7.10 -21.56 24.99
N VAL A 712 -8.06 -21.46 24.08
CA VAL A 712 -8.22 -22.37 22.94
C VAL A 712 -8.48 -21.58 21.67
N ILE A 713 -7.67 -21.82 20.62
CA ILE A 713 -7.80 -21.15 19.32
C ILE A 713 -7.42 -22.11 18.18
N ASP A 714 -8.10 -22.01 17.05
CA ASP A 714 -7.66 -22.59 15.77
C ASP A 714 -6.64 -21.65 15.09
N GLY A 715 -5.46 -21.56 15.68
CA GLY A 715 -4.37 -20.67 15.32
C GLY A 715 -3.29 -20.72 16.40
N HIS A 716 -2.29 -19.85 16.28
CA HIS A 716 -1.13 -19.86 17.19
C HIS A 716 -1.55 -19.51 18.63
N PRO A 717 -1.19 -20.35 19.64
CA PRO A 717 -1.64 -20.18 21.03
C PRO A 717 -1.19 -18.85 21.68
N THR A 718 -0.10 -18.23 21.21
CA THR A 718 0.36 -16.91 21.64
C THR A 718 -0.71 -15.82 21.53
N THR A 719 -1.67 -15.97 20.60
CA THR A 719 -2.77 -15.01 20.39
C THR A 719 -3.55 -14.70 21.67
N LEU A 720 -3.75 -15.68 22.53
CA LEU A 720 -4.53 -15.54 23.78
C LEU A 720 -3.71 -15.76 25.05
N SER A 721 -2.45 -16.19 24.97
CA SER A 721 -1.63 -16.55 26.14
C SER A 721 -1.40 -15.38 27.11
N TRP A 722 -1.49 -14.15 26.64
CA TRP A 722 -1.31 -12.93 27.43
C TRP A 722 -2.45 -12.68 28.44
N LEU A 723 -3.61 -13.33 28.28
CA LEU A 723 -4.77 -13.17 29.16
C LEU A 723 -4.42 -13.43 30.63
N GLY A 724 -3.49 -14.33 30.93
CA GLY A 724 -3.03 -14.56 32.28
C GLY A 724 -2.33 -13.37 32.95
N SER A 725 -1.75 -12.48 32.16
CA SER A 725 -1.11 -11.27 32.68
C SER A 725 -2.12 -10.23 33.20
N VAL A 726 -3.41 -10.35 32.86
CA VAL A 726 -4.44 -9.39 33.27
C VAL A 726 -4.70 -9.41 34.78
N GLY A 727 -4.72 -10.61 35.38
CA GLY A 727 -4.98 -10.78 36.80
C GLY A 727 -3.91 -11.63 37.54
N GLY A 728 -2.81 -11.97 36.87
CA GLY A 728 -1.78 -12.86 37.42
C GLY A 728 -2.19 -14.34 37.43
N HIS A 729 -3.10 -14.73 36.55
CA HIS A 729 -3.62 -16.09 36.47
C HIS A 729 -2.69 -17.02 35.68
N GLN A 730 -2.50 -18.25 36.15
CA GLN A 730 -1.79 -19.28 35.39
C GLN A 730 -2.58 -19.61 34.12
N THR A 731 -1.95 -19.47 32.94
CA THR A 731 -2.57 -19.71 31.65
C THR A 731 -1.98 -20.93 30.96
N ILE A 732 -2.84 -21.80 30.41
CA ILE A 732 -2.47 -22.93 29.58
C ILE A 732 -3.01 -22.68 28.18
N PRO A 733 -2.15 -22.34 27.22
CA PRO A 733 -2.57 -22.00 25.88
C PRO A 733 -2.62 -23.24 25.01
N LEU A 734 -3.79 -23.55 24.44
CA LEU A 734 -4.02 -24.59 23.43
C LEU A 734 -4.26 -23.93 22.07
N GLY A 735 -3.61 -24.47 21.04
CA GLY A 735 -3.70 -23.94 19.69
C GLY A 735 -2.89 -24.76 18.69
N VAL A 736 -2.74 -24.22 17.48
CA VAL A 736 -1.97 -24.83 16.39
C VAL A 736 -0.62 -24.14 16.30
N ASP A 737 0.46 -24.83 16.64
CA ASP A 737 1.83 -24.30 16.67
C ASP A 737 2.79 -25.00 15.71
N GLN A 738 2.29 -25.96 14.92
CA GLN A 738 3.04 -26.71 13.92
C GLN A 738 2.29 -26.69 12.58
N PHE A 739 2.98 -27.01 11.49
CA PHE A 739 2.32 -27.17 10.20
C PHE A 739 1.23 -28.21 10.25
N GLY A 740 0.08 -27.87 9.68
CA GLY A 740 -1.03 -28.79 9.55
C GLY A 740 -0.79 -29.88 8.50
N GLN A 741 -1.77 -30.71 8.29
CA GLN A 741 -1.75 -31.76 7.28
C GLN A 741 -3.16 -32.01 6.74
N THR A 742 -3.28 -32.77 5.67
CA THR A 742 -4.55 -33.27 5.14
C THR A 742 -5.19 -34.23 6.14
N GLY A 743 -6.49 -34.06 6.41
CA GLY A 743 -7.23 -34.90 7.33
C GLY A 743 -8.70 -34.54 7.44
N LYS A 744 -9.39 -35.11 8.43
CA LYS A 744 -10.72 -34.62 8.86
C LYS A 744 -10.52 -33.59 9.95
N ILE A 745 -11.43 -32.62 10.06
CA ILE A 745 -11.35 -31.59 11.11
C ILE A 745 -11.25 -32.21 12.50
N SER A 746 -12.02 -33.28 12.78
CA SER A 746 -11.98 -33.98 14.08
C SER A 746 -10.61 -34.55 14.40
N ASP A 747 -9.92 -35.11 13.39
CA ASP A 747 -8.62 -35.75 13.56
C ASP A 747 -7.53 -34.68 13.79
N LEU A 748 -7.61 -33.57 13.04
CA LEU A 748 -6.69 -32.45 13.18
C LEU A 748 -6.88 -31.73 14.53
N PHE A 749 -8.13 -31.50 14.95
CA PHE A 749 -8.40 -30.90 16.26
C PHE A 749 -7.90 -31.77 17.41
N ARG A 750 -8.04 -33.11 17.30
CA ARG A 750 -7.46 -34.07 18.26
C ARG A 750 -5.94 -34.02 18.21
N HIS A 751 -5.34 -34.01 17.02
CA HIS A 751 -3.89 -33.98 16.85
C HIS A 751 -3.25 -32.74 17.49
N PHE A 752 -3.89 -31.56 17.34
CA PHE A 752 -3.42 -30.31 17.93
C PHE A 752 -3.92 -30.06 19.38
N GLY A 753 -4.67 -31.00 19.94
CA GLY A 753 -5.14 -30.89 21.33
C GLY A 753 -6.18 -29.79 21.57
N ILE A 754 -6.94 -29.39 20.53
CA ILE A 754 -7.95 -28.33 20.58
C ILE A 754 -9.40 -28.87 20.48
N ASP A 755 -9.61 -30.16 20.52
CA ASP A 755 -10.92 -30.77 20.61
C ASP A 755 -11.42 -30.84 22.08
N ALA A 756 -12.71 -31.08 22.27
CA ALA A 756 -13.32 -31.08 23.59
C ALA A 756 -12.69 -32.09 24.57
N ALA A 757 -12.32 -33.28 24.07
CA ALA A 757 -11.71 -34.31 24.93
C ALA A 757 -10.31 -33.92 25.38
N SER A 758 -9.49 -33.38 24.47
CA SER A 758 -8.13 -32.88 24.82
C SER A 758 -8.17 -31.71 25.80
N ILE A 759 -9.19 -30.84 25.71
CA ILE A 759 -9.40 -29.76 26.68
C ILE A 759 -9.72 -30.37 28.07
N VAL A 760 -10.60 -31.39 28.14
CA VAL A 760 -10.93 -32.09 29.38
C VAL A 760 -9.70 -32.78 29.95
N ASP A 761 -8.96 -33.54 29.14
CA ASP A 761 -7.73 -34.23 29.55
C ASP A 761 -6.68 -33.22 30.13
N THR A 762 -6.58 -32.03 29.52
CA THR A 762 -5.73 -30.96 30.03
C THR A 762 -6.14 -30.50 31.43
N VAL A 763 -7.46 -30.34 31.69
CA VAL A 763 -7.98 -29.97 33.00
C VAL A 763 -7.71 -31.07 34.03
N ASP A 764 -7.93 -32.31 33.69
CA ASP A 764 -7.70 -33.46 34.57
C ASP A 764 -6.23 -33.59 34.97
N ASN A 765 -5.33 -33.49 34.03
CA ASN A 765 -3.88 -33.52 34.27
C ASN A 765 -3.42 -32.40 35.22
N LEU A 766 -3.97 -31.21 35.08
CA LEU A 766 -3.70 -30.08 35.97
C LEU A 766 -4.20 -30.28 37.38
N THR A 767 -5.23 -31.11 37.55
CA THR A 767 -5.87 -31.34 38.83
C THR A 767 -5.27 -32.54 39.57
N CYS A 768 -4.98 -33.64 38.86
CA CYS A 768 -4.35 -34.84 39.44
C CYS A 768 -2.94 -34.60 39.97
N GLY A 769 -2.15 -33.74 39.31
CA GLY A 769 -0.81 -33.35 39.78
C GLY A 769 -0.80 -32.69 41.17
N LYS A 770 -1.89 -32.07 41.62
CA LYS A 770 -2.05 -31.52 42.98
C LYS A 770 -2.37 -32.58 44.04
N ARG A 771 -3.06 -33.69 43.66
CA ARG A 771 -3.37 -34.79 44.57
C ARG A 771 -2.18 -35.68 44.90
N LEU A 772 -1.12 -35.67 44.04
CA LEU A 772 0.10 -36.40 44.28
C LEU A 772 1.17 -35.61 45.08
N CYS A 773 0.98 -34.27 45.21
CA CYS A 773 1.89 -33.40 45.96
C CYS A 773 1.25 -32.84 47.25
N ALA A 774 0.07 -33.26 47.62
CA ALA A 774 -0.60 -32.98 48.88
C ALA A 774 -0.66 -34.26 49.73
#